data_f5687e1a7c61469096c6892efd821940
#
_entry.id   f5687e1a7c61469096c6892efd821940
#
_cell.length_a   1.000
_cell.length_b   1.000
_cell.length_c   1.000
_cell.angle_alpha   90.00
_cell.angle_beta   90.00
_cell.angle_gamma   90.00
#
_symmetry.space_group_name_H-M   'P 1'
#
loop_
_entity.id
_entity.type
_entity.pdbx_description
1 polymer ?
#
loop_
_entity_poly.entity_id
_entity_poly.type
_entity_poly.pdbx_seq_one_letter_code
_entity_poly.pdbx_strand_id
1 'polypeptide(L)'
;MNKSSLIAPTRRGLFRIGSVGVLALAAVSLGVSPAWAARAAKSTSSTSLASTETLVVQTGTVTSPKIAADLLAAINASSTPRLSWAKDIDGVRYVKAIVVGTPTADPELTSLRNSVLAAGGSIYFRYTSVAALSVLLPAQRVIDIANRADVQTLSPNRMTARTATTLTPSHLEQATGVTGVRSRSQATPLGYSGLDGAGIGIAVLDSGVMPAHALFADANGATRVRKALNILKTGDVTTTALKDWTPGVDQSAALYPASPTLASFASKTNNAGSNFTDGYGHGTHVAGVAAGRDLHEALDTTGIAPGATLFDVKVLDDKGFGQLSDVLAGIDWVIYYARTLNIRVLNLSLAADSTEGWQTDPLARAVRSASAAGITVVVAAGNFGQAANGAERFGTISSPGHDPSVITVGSANTRGTGDRADDSVNFFSSRGPTRGASVGADGVRRVDNLLKPDLVAPGNKIVSALSVSDVSMSTWSLLPQKHWELGWGLPNSTYGGRSVMRLSGTSIAAPVVAGAAALLLQANPGLTPPLVKAILQYTAQPIAGANLLQQGAGLLNIEGAVRLAQALRTDVAAAVQAGTIAPGAALLAAGKAMPEPVTLLDGKKIPWSRIVVAGGSHVLSGSALFTQYQPIYDPRLTWVRDIATRRT
;
A
#
# COMPACT_ATOMS: atom_id res chain seq x y z
N MET A 1 24.47 55.82 -47.63
CA MET A 1 25.33 55.04 -48.50
C MET A 1 25.53 53.65 -47.93
N ASN A 2 24.87 52.67 -48.52
CA ASN A 2 25.34 51.32 -48.90
C ASN A 2 26.03 50.45 -47.82
N LYS A 3 25.78 49.21 -47.65
CA LYS A 3 25.10 48.09 -48.34
C LYS A 3 24.90 46.95 -47.33
N SER A 4 23.75 46.37 -47.35
CA SER A 4 23.34 45.01 -47.24
C SER A 4 24.37 43.87 -47.18
N SER A 5 24.24 42.91 -46.27
CA SER A 5 24.35 41.48 -46.59
C SER A 5 23.52 40.63 -45.65
N LEU A 6 22.64 39.85 -46.23
CA LEU A 6 21.81 38.82 -45.67
C LEU A 6 22.66 37.63 -45.21
N ILE A 7 22.42 37.12 -44.00
CA ILE A 7 22.71 35.73 -43.62
C ILE A 7 21.47 35.14 -42.92
N ALA A 8 21.02 34.02 -43.44
CA ALA A 8 19.82 33.28 -43.02
C ALA A 8 19.92 32.70 -41.59
N PRO A 9 18.80 32.49 -40.90
CA PRO A 9 18.81 31.99 -39.55
C PRO A 9 18.88 30.47 -39.52
N THR A 10 19.87 29.94 -38.82
CA THR A 10 19.94 28.56 -38.37
C THR A 10 18.84 28.29 -37.36
N ARG A 11 18.10 27.23 -37.57
CA ARG A 11 17.08 26.67 -36.67
C ARG A 11 17.66 26.45 -35.27
N ARG A 12 17.26 27.22 -34.30
CA ARG A 12 17.38 26.88 -32.87
C ARG A 12 16.20 26.02 -32.51
N GLY A 13 16.48 24.78 -32.09
CA GLY A 13 15.49 23.90 -31.54
C GLY A 13 14.91 24.48 -30.24
N LEU A 14 13.60 24.53 -30.16
CA LEU A 14 12.88 24.81 -28.95
C LEU A 14 13.14 23.67 -27.95
N PHE A 15 13.90 23.94 -26.91
CA PHE A 15 13.83 23.18 -25.70
C PHE A 15 12.45 23.46 -25.05
N ARG A 16 11.54 22.54 -25.18
CA ARG A 16 10.37 22.49 -24.31
C ARG A 16 10.89 22.17 -22.90
N ILE A 17 10.81 23.10 -21.98
CA ILE A 17 10.89 22.87 -20.55
C ILE A 17 9.65 22.07 -20.21
N GLY A 18 9.79 20.74 -20.08
CA GLY A 18 8.74 19.87 -19.59
C GLY A 18 8.49 20.18 -18.11
N SER A 19 7.26 20.48 -17.75
CA SER A 19 6.81 20.53 -16.37
C SER A 19 7.15 19.20 -15.68
N VAL A 20 7.90 19.27 -14.59
CA VAL A 20 8.23 18.11 -13.75
C VAL A 20 6.94 17.66 -13.07
N GLY A 21 6.35 16.56 -13.52
CA GLY A 21 5.19 15.96 -12.88
C GLY A 21 5.60 15.05 -11.74
N VAL A 22 4.88 15.10 -10.64
CA VAL A 22 4.98 14.11 -9.55
C VAL A 22 4.11 12.92 -9.92
N LEU A 23 4.71 11.73 -10.02
CA LEU A 23 4.05 10.48 -10.37
C LEU A 23 3.80 9.64 -9.12
N ALA A 24 2.54 9.35 -8.85
CA ALA A 24 2.20 8.22 -7.99
C ALA A 24 2.34 6.94 -8.80
N LEU A 25 3.39 6.18 -8.54
CA LEU A 25 3.60 4.88 -9.17
C LEU A 25 2.92 3.79 -8.35
N ALA A 26 1.66 3.51 -8.68
CA ALA A 26 1.11 2.20 -8.38
C ALA A 26 1.78 1.21 -9.34
N ALA A 27 2.81 0.51 -8.88
CA ALA A 27 3.33 -0.62 -9.63
C ALA A 27 2.31 -1.75 -9.56
N VAL A 28 1.44 -1.78 -10.52
CA VAL A 28 0.70 -3.00 -10.85
C VAL A 28 1.75 -3.95 -11.40
N SER A 29 2.12 -4.97 -10.64
CA SER A 29 2.92 -6.05 -11.17
C SER A 29 2.10 -6.77 -12.22
N LEU A 30 2.23 -6.36 -13.46
CA LEU A 30 1.81 -7.15 -14.61
C LEU A 30 2.66 -8.42 -14.61
N GLY A 31 2.11 -9.47 -14.06
CA GLY A 31 2.52 -10.81 -14.43
C GLY A 31 2.08 -11.02 -15.87
N VAL A 32 2.90 -10.55 -16.79
CA VAL A 32 2.70 -10.81 -18.22
C VAL A 32 3.06 -12.25 -18.46
N SER A 33 2.05 -13.09 -18.60
CA SER A 33 2.14 -14.24 -19.47
C SER A 33 1.53 -13.82 -20.82
N PRO A 34 2.34 -13.60 -21.84
CA PRO A 34 1.82 -13.34 -23.17
C PRO A 34 1.51 -14.67 -23.82
N ALA A 35 0.28 -15.03 -24.00
CA ALA A 35 -0.13 -15.99 -25.01
C ALA A 35 -1.55 -16.55 -24.86
N TRP A 36 -2.58 -15.74 -24.55
CA TRP A 36 -3.97 -16.29 -24.64
C TRP A 36 -5.03 -15.27 -25.09
N ALA A 37 -4.64 -14.18 -25.69
CA ALA A 37 -5.56 -13.20 -26.27
C ALA A 37 -5.47 -13.19 -27.80
N ALA A 38 -5.74 -14.31 -28.45
CA ALA A 38 -6.00 -14.32 -29.89
C ALA A 38 -6.73 -15.62 -30.26
N ARG A 39 -8.06 -15.60 -30.18
CA ARG A 39 -8.97 -16.27 -31.11
C ARG A 39 -10.41 -16.28 -30.60
N ALA A 40 -11.14 -15.24 -30.90
CA ALA A 40 -12.56 -15.30 -31.10
C ALA A 40 -12.87 -14.54 -32.38
N ALA A 41 -12.64 -15.20 -33.51
CA ALA A 41 -13.18 -14.79 -34.80
C ALA A 41 -14.51 -15.52 -35.03
N LYS A 42 -15.51 -14.72 -35.34
CA LYS A 42 -16.85 -15.12 -35.75
C LYS A 42 -16.83 -16.27 -36.79
N SER A 43 -17.67 -17.26 -36.57
CA SER A 43 -18.21 -18.05 -37.64
C SER A 43 -19.74 -18.09 -37.47
N THR A 44 -20.41 -17.36 -38.33
CA THR A 44 -21.83 -17.50 -38.61
C THR A 44 -22.03 -18.69 -39.55
N SER A 45 -22.74 -19.69 -39.11
CA SER A 45 -23.48 -20.55 -40.02
C SER A 45 -24.73 -21.08 -39.32
N SER A 46 -25.86 -20.62 -39.82
CA SER A 46 -27.19 -21.11 -39.54
C SER A 46 -27.35 -22.50 -40.08
N THR A 47 -27.80 -23.45 -39.25
CA THR A 47 -28.57 -24.59 -39.73
C THR A 47 -29.61 -24.95 -38.68
N SER A 48 -30.85 -24.72 -39.04
CA SER A 48 -32.04 -25.12 -38.30
C SER A 48 -32.17 -26.66 -38.37
N LEU A 49 -32.31 -27.29 -37.21
CA LEU A 49 -33.06 -28.54 -37.09
C LEU A 49 -33.91 -28.46 -35.83
N ALA A 50 -35.19 -28.24 -36.04
CA ALA A 50 -36.22 -28.38 -35.05
C ALA A 50 -36.40 -29.85 -34.70
N SER A 51 -36.11 -30.19 -33.45
CA SER A 51 -36.74 -31.33 -32.79
C SER A 51 -37.27 -30.84 -31.45
N THR A 52 -38.58 -30.72 -31.40
CA THR A 52 -39.35 -30.43 -30.19
C THR A 52 -39.31 -31.66 -29.30
N GLU A 53 -38.31 -31.76 -28.44
CA GLU A 53 -38.39 -32.65 -27.28
C GLU A 53 -39.09 -31.89 -26.16
N THR A 54 -40.27 -32.36 -25.83
CA THR A 54 -41.07 -31.93 -24.68
C THR A 54 -40.28 -32.20 -23.40
N LEU A 55 -39.78 -31.16 -22.77
CA LEU A 55 -39.14 -31.21 -21.46
C LEU A 55 -40.18 -31.68 -20.43
N VAL A 56 -40.11 -32.93 -20.04
CA VAL A 56 -40.80 -33.46 -18.86
C VAL A 56 -40.12 -32.85 -17.64
N VAL A 57 -40.72 -31.86 -17.05
CA VAL A 57 -40.32 -31.30 -15.73
C VAL A 57 -40.57 -32.39 -14.69
N GLN A 58 -39.53 -33.14 -14.31
CA GLN A 58 -39.59 -33.98 -13.15
C GLN A 58 -39.65 -33.13 -11.90
N THR A 59 -40.80 -33.04 -11.26
CA THR A 59 -41.04 -32.43 -9.95
C THR A 59 -40.70 -33.39 -8.81
N GLY A 60 -39.57 -34.06 -8.87
CA GLY A 60 -39.09 -34.98 -7.83
C GLY A 60 -37.85 -34.40 -7.14
N THR A 61 -37.74 -34.58 -5.83
CA THR A 61 -36.51 -34.23 -5.10
C THR A 61 -35.37 -35.11 -5.61
N VAL A 62 -34.34 -34.47 -6.19
CA VAL A 62 -33.15 -35.17 -6.69
C VAL A 62 -32.34 -35.66 -5.51
N THR A 63 -31.93 -36.93 -5.51
CA THR A 63 -31.00 -37.50 -4.51
C THR A 63 -29.89 -38.27 -5.19
N SER A 64 -28.66 -38.12 -4.75
CA SER A 64 -27.51 -38.90 -5.23
C SER A 64 -26.40 -38.90 -4.21
N PRO A 65 -25.81 -40.06 -3.86
CA PRO A 65 -24.67 -40.11 -2.94
C PRO A 65 -23.39 -39.49 -3.52
N LYS A 66 -23.35 -39.28 -4.84
CA LYS A 66 -22.21 -38.67 -5.53
C LYS A 66 -22.25 -37.14 -5.51
N ILE A 67 -23.36 -36.51 -5.09
CA ILE A 67 -23.53 -35.06 -5.05
C ILE A 67 -23.40 -34.58 -3.60
N ALA A 68 -22.52 -33.60 -3.37
CA ALA A 68 -22.37 -32.98 -2.06
C ALA A 68 -23.69 -32.40 -1.54
N ALA A 69 -23.99 -32.56 -0.26
CA ALA A 69 -25.28 -32.24 0.34
C ALA A 69 -25.73 -30.78 0.14
N ASP A 70 -24.81 -29.82 0.18
CA ASP A 70 -25.10 -28.41 -0.07
C ASP A 70 -25.39 -28.11 -1.54
N LEU A 71 -24.71 -28.78 -2.49
CA LEU A 71 -25.05 -28.73 -3.90
C LEU A 71 -26.43 -29.33 -4.15
N LEU A 72 -26.71 -30.46 -3.52
CA LEU A 72 -28.01 -31.12 -3.60
C LEU A 72 -29.14 -30.23 -3.06
N ALA A 73 -28.92 -29.60 -1.93
CA ALA A 73 -29.86 -28.61 -1.36
C ALA A 73 -30.10 -27.43 -2.29
N ALA A 74 -29.05 -26.92 -2.94
CA ALA A 74 -29.14 -25.77 -3.83
C ALA A 74 -29.89 -26.09 -5.14
N ILE A 75 -29.70 -27.29 -5.75
CA ILE A 75 -30.41 -27.68 -6.95
C ILE A 75 -31.88 -27.99 -6.69
N ASN A 76 -32.23 -28.47 -5.48
CA ASN A 76 -33.60 -28.80 -5.08
C ASN A 76 -34.34 -27.58 -4.45
N ALA A 77 -33.71 -26.47 -4.22
CA ALA A 77 -34.34 -25.29 -3.62
C ALA A 77 -35.43 -24.70 -4.53
N SER A 78 -36.51 -24.22 -3.94
CA SER A 78 -37.63 -23.58 -4.66
C SER A 78 -37.24 -22.28 -5.38
N SER A 79 -36.22 -21.58 -4.83
CA SER A 79 -35.61 -20.39 -5.44
C SER A 79 -34.10 -20.54 -5.43
N THR A 80 -33.40 -19.80 -6.31
CA THR A 80 -31.93 -19.86 -6.36
C THR A 80 -31.34 -19.28 -5.09
N PRO A 81 -30.60 -20.06 -4.30
CA PRO A 81 -30.00 -19.57 -3.08
C PRO A 81 -28.88 -18.56 -3.38
N ARG A 82 -28.69 -17.58 -2.51
CA ARG A 82 -27.62 -16.57 -2.62
C ARG A 82 -26.25 -17.17 -2.25
N LEU A 83 -25.68 -17.93 -3.18
CA LEU A 83 -24.38 -18.58 -3.03
C LEU A 83 -23.42 -18.12 -4.12
N SER A 84 -22.13 -18.06 -3.82
CA SER A 84 -21.10 -17.62 -4.77
C SER A 84 -20.98 -18.53 -6.01
N TRP A 85 -21.49 -19.75 -5.90
CA TRP A 85 -21.42 -20.79 -6.93
C TRP A 85 -22.78 -21.18 -7.51
N ALA A 86 -23.88 -20.48 -7.18
CA ALA A 86 -25.21 -20.68 -7.77
C ALA A 86 -25.79 -19.35 -8.25
N LYS A 87 -26.32 -19.31 -9.49
CA LYS A 87 -26.88 -18.10 -10.09
C LYS A 87 -27.91 -18.44 -11.16
N ASP A 88 -28.95 -17.62 -11.28
CA ASP A 88 -29.86 -17.67 -12.43
C ASP A 88 -29.26 -16.88 -13.61
N ILE A 89 -29.28 -17.51 -14.78
CA ILE A 89 -28.88 -16.94 -16.06
C ILE A 89 -30.03 -17.22 -17.02
N ASP A 90 -30.67 -16.17 -17.52
CA ASP A 90 -31.80 -16.23 -18.46
C ASP A 90 -32.92 -17.19 -18.00
N GLY A 91 -33.24 -17.18 -16.72
CA GLY A 91 -34.30 -18.02 -16.13
C GLY A 91 -33.89 -19.45 -15.82
N VAL A 92 -32.67 -19.84 -16.12
CA VAL A 92 -32.12 -21.15 -15.79
C VAL A 92 -31.13 -21.04 -14.65
N ARG A 93 -31.31 -21.85 -13.61
CA ARG A 93 -30.34 -21.95 -12.52
C ARG A 93 -29.09 -22.68 -12.97
N TYR A 94 -27.95 -22.03 -12.83
CA TYR A 94 -26.62 -22.59 -13.04
C TYR A 94 -25.86 -22.76 -11.74
N VAL A 95 -25.02 -23.77 -11.65
CA VAL A 95 -24.12 -24.03 -10.54
C VAL A 95 -22.70 -24.23 -11.04
N LYS A 96 -21.73 -23.62 -10.34
CA LYS A 96 -20.31 -23.90 -10.52
C LYS A 96 -19.94 -25.08 -9.65
N ALA A 97 -19.43 -26.14 -10.26
CA ALA A 97 -19.10 -27.39 -9.57
C ALA A 97 -17.70 -27.91 -9.94
N ILE A 98 -17.15 -28.72 -9.06
CA ILE A 98 -15.99 -29.58 -9.32
C ILE A 98 -16.52 -31.00 -9.52
N VAL A 99 -16.30 -31.54 -10.68
CA VAL A 99 -16.66 -32.93 -11.05
C VAL A 99 -15.40 -33.77 -10.98
N VAL A 100 -15.33 -34.71 -10.06
CA VAL A 100 -14.22 -35.66 -9.93
C VAL A 100 -14.54 -36.90 -10.72
N GLY A 101 -13.70 -37.20 -11.68
CA GLY A 101 -13.79 -38.41 -12.50
C GLY A 101 -13.02 -39.58 -11.91
N THR A 102 -13.25 -40.77 -12.43
CA THR A 102 -12.47 -41.96 -12.13
C THR A 102 -11.21 -41.96 -13.01
N PRO A 103 -10.00 -42.11 -12.47
CA PRO A 103 -8.79 -42.26 -13.27
C PRO A 103 -8.88 -43.60 -14.05
N THR A 104 -9.19 -43.51 -15.31
CA THR A 104 -9.35 -44.66 -16.21
C THR A 104 -8.46 -44.48 -17.43
N ALA A 105 -8.68 -45.25 -18.49
CA ALA A 105 -7.98 -45.15 -19.77
C ALA A 105 -8.13 -43.79 -20.49
N ASP A 106 -8.93 -42.84 -19.97
CA ASP A 106 -9.09 -41.47 -20.49
C ASP A 106 -8.51 -40.44 -19.52
N PRO A 107 -7.20 -40.21 -19.52
CA PRO A 107 -6.56 -39.22 -18.63
C PRO A 107 -6.96 -37.76 -18.97
N GLU A 108 -7.48 -37.52 -20.17
CA GLU A 108 -7.95 -36.20 -20.62
C GLU A 108 -9.42 -35.95 -20.24
N LEU A 109 -10.10 -36.93 -19.64
CA LEU A 109 -11.54 -36.89 -19.30
C LEU A 109 -12.41 -36.46 -20.49
N THR A 110 -12.06 -36.91 -21.69
CA THR A 110 -12.67 -36.48 -22.95
C THR A 110 -14.16 -36.84 -22.99
N SER A 111 -14.51 -38.04 -22.56
CA SER A 111 -15.91 -38.49 -22.50
C SER A 111 -16.73 -37.64 -21.51
N LEU A 112 -16.19 -37.35 -20.35
CA LEU A 112 -16.83 -36.50 -19.33
C LEU A 112 -16.96 -35.04 -19.81
N ARG A 113 -15.94 -34.50 -20.45
CA ARG A 113 -15.95 -33.15 -21.03
C ARG A 113 -17.06 -33.00 -22.08
N ASN A 114 -17.17 -33.95 -23.00
CA ASN A 114 -18.21 -33.95 -24.02
C ASN A 114 -19.61 -34.02 -23.40
N SER A 115 -19.80 -34.77 -22.33
CA SER A 115 -21.08 -34.84 -21.62
C SER A 115 -21.46 -33.57 -20.89
N VAL A 116 -20.48 -32.88 -20.30
CA VAL A 116 -20.70 -31.56 -19.67
C VAL A 116 -21.15 -30.54 -20.73
N LEU A 117 -20.52 -30.53 -21.90
CA LEU A 117 -20.90 -29.65 -23.01
C LEU A 117 -22.27 -30.01 -23.58
N ALA A 118 -22.56 -31.29 -23.78
CA ALA A 118 -23.87 -31.75 -24.22
C ALA A 118 -25.00 -31.45 -23.22
N ALA A 119 -24.68 -31.37 -21.94
CA ALA A 119 -25.62 -30.94 -20.91
C ALA A 119 -25.85 -29.41 -20.88
N GLY A 120 -25.31 -28.65 -21.81
CA GLY A 120 -25.39 -27.19 -21.84
C GLY A 120 -24.49 -26.51 -20.81
N GLY A 121 -23.49 -27.23 -20.32
CA GLY A 121 -22.51 -26.71 -19.37
C GLY A 121 -21.27 -26.12 -20.04
N SER A 122 -20.39 -25.55 -19.22
CA SER A 122 -19.07 -25.05 -19.63
C SER A 122 -17.99 -25.68 -18.77
N ILE A 123 -16.77 -25.77 -19.33
CA ILE A 123 -15.61 -26.31 -18.64
C ILE A 123 -14.59 -25.21 -18.54
N TYR A 124 -14.13 -24.93 -17.31
CA TYR A 124 -13.17 -23.85 -17.04
C TYR A 124 -11.75 -24.37 -16.83
N PHE A 125 -11.61 -25.52 -16.18
CA PHE A 125 -10.30 -26.07 -15.87
C PHE A 125 -10.34 -27.59 -15.73
N ARG A 126 -9.22 -28.26 -16.10
CA ARG A 126 -8.98 -29.69 -15.88
C ARG A 126 -7.84 -29.86 -14.89
N TYR A 127 -8.12 -30.58 -13.80
CA TYR A 127 -7.14 -30.87 -12.75
C TYR A 127 -6.55 -32.27 -12.99
N THR A 128 -5.25 -32.34 -13.16
CA THR A 128 -4.55 -33.64 -13.38
C THR A 128 -4.27 -34.36 -12.06
N SER A 129 -4.03 -33.62 -10.96
CA SER A 129 -3.72 -34.19 -9.64
C SER A 129 -4.89 -34.97 -9.01
N VAL A 130 -6.13 -34.64 -9.39
CA VAL A 130 -7.35 -35.24 -8.82
C VAL A 130 -8.31 -35.75 -9.87
N ALA A 131 -7.89 -35.83 -11.14
CA ALA A 131 -8.71 -36.24 -12.29
C ALA A 131 -10.08 -35.54 -12.28
N ALA A 132 -10.13 -34.21 -12.22
CA ALA A 132 -11.36 -33.45 -12.05
C ALA A 132 -11.51 -32.33 -13.07
N LEU A 133 -12.75 -31.85 -13.24
CA LEU A 133 -13.11 -30.67 -14.03
C LEU A 133 -13.77 -29.61 -13.16
N SER A 134 -13.41 -28.35 -13.37
CA SER A 134 -14.20 -27.22 -12.92
C SER A 134 -15.20 -26.85 -14.00
N VAL A 135 -16.48 -26.88 -13.67
CA VAL A 135 -17.56 -26.73 -14.64
C VAL A 135 -18.63 -25.75 -14.19
N LEU A 136 -19.35 -25.19 -15.16
CA LEU A 136 -20.65 -24.55 -14.96
C LEU A 136 -21.70 -25.47 -15.53
N LEU A 137 -22.71 -25.83 -14.76
CA LEU A 137 -23.78 -26.74 -15.18
C LEU A 137 -25.16 -26.15 -14.91
N PRO A 138 -26.13 -26.33 -15.81
CA PRO A 138 -27.53 -26.14 -15.45
C PRO A 138 -27.89 -27.03 -14.26
N ALA A 139 -28.54 -26.49 -13.22
CA ALA A 139 -28.86 -27.25 -12.00
C ALA A 139 -29.65 -28.55 -12.28
N GLN A 140 -30.53 -28.50 -13.25
CA GLN A 140 -31.35 -29.66 -13.70
C GLN A 140 -30.52 -30.79 -14.32
N ARG A 141 -29.30 -30.46 -14.81
CA ARG A 141 -28.43 -31.44 -15.50
C ARG A 141 -27.31 -32.00 -14.60
N VAL A 142 -27.25 -31.54 -13.37
CA VAL A 142 -26.24 -32.00 -12.39
C VAL A 142 -26.38 -33.49 -12.12
N ILE A 143 -27.61 -33.98 -12.02
CA ILE A 143 -27.89 -35.41 -11.78
C ILE A 143 -27.44 -36.31 -12.93
N ASP A 144 -27.59 -35.85 -14.18
CA ASP A 144 -27.18 -36.61 -15.35
C ASP A 144 -25.66 -36.84 -15.35
N ILE A 145 -24.91 -35.82 -14.98
CA ILE A 145 -23.47 -35.93 -14.86
C ILE A 145 -23.08 -36.79 -13.66
N ALA A 146 -23.79 -36.69 -12.52
CA ALA A 146 -23.53 -37.52 -11.34
C ALA A 146 -23.77 -39.02 -11.59
N ASN A 147 -24.78 -39.37 -12.41
CA ASN A 147 -25.16 -40.76 -12.70
C ASN A 147 -24.19 -41.50 -13.65
N ARG A 148 -23.23 -40.79 -14.22
CA ARG A 148 -22.21 -41.43 -15.06
C ARG A 148 -21.33 -42.38 -14.24
N ALA A 149 -20.93 -43.49 -14.88
CA ALA A 149 -20.07 -44.48 -14.24
C ALA A 149 -18.65 -43.98 -14.00
N ASP A 150 -18.18 -43.06 -14.88
CA ASP A 150 -16.86 -42.45 -14.82
C ASP A 150 -16.79 -41.21 -13.90
N VAL A 151 -17.86 -40.87 -13.15
CA VAL A 151 -17.91 -39.80 -12.17
C VAL A 151 -17.95 -40.37 -10.76
N GLN A 152 -17.05 -39.90 -9.91
CA GLN A 152 -16.98 -40.25 -8.48
C GLN A 152 -17.81 -39.31 -7.62
N THR A 153 -17.57 -37.99 -7.74
CA THR A 153 -18.26 -37.00 -6.91
C THR A 153 -18.46 -35.66 -7.65
N LEU A 154 -19.52 -34.94 -7.26
CA LEU A 154 -19.74 -33.54 -7.60
C LEU A 154 -19.81 -32.72 -6.34
N SER A 155 -18.96 -31.70 -6.26
CA SER A 155 -18.94 -30.73 -5.18
C SER A 155 -19.12 -29.32 -5.74
N PRO A 156 -19.83 -28.40 -5.05
CA PRO A 156 -19.87 -27.02 -5.51
C PRO A 156 -18.47 -26.39 -5.40
N ASN A 157 -18.19 -25.46 -6.31
CA ASN A 157 -16.97 -24.67 -6.26
C ASN A 157 -17.08 -23.62 -5.12
N ARG A 158 -16.89 -24.11 -3.90
CA ARG A 158 -17.03 -23.32 -2.67
C ARG A 158 -15.94 -22.27 -2.59
N MET A 159 -16.27 -21.15 -1.95
CA MET A 159 -15.25 -20.24 -1.42
C MET A 159 -14.44 -20.99 -0.36
N THR A 160 -13.13 -21.02 -0.55
CA THR A 160 -12.21 -21.50 0.49
C THR A 160 -11.89 -20.30 1.38
N ALA A 161 -12.38 -20.33 2.62
CA ALA A 161 -11.99 -19.40 3.67
C ALA A 161 -11.09 -20.12 4.68
N ARG A 162 -10.29 -19.37 5.42
CA ARG A 162 -9.58 -19.91 6.58
C ARG A 162 -10.59 -20.49 7.57
N THR A 163 -10.39 -21.72 7.99
CA THR A 163 -11.25 -22.41 8.96
C THR A 163 -10.81 -22.19 10.41
N ALA A 164 -10.25 -21.04 10.76
CA ALA A 164 -9.85 -20.76 12.13
C ALA A 164 -10.93 -19.93 12.82
N THR A 165 -11.50 -20.48 13.87
CA THR A 165 -12.37 -19.79 14.84
C THR A 165 -11.61 -18.90 15.82
N THR A 166 -10.29 -18.84 15.75
CA THR A 166 -9.43 -17.88 16.45
C THR A 166 -9.16 -16.70 15.52
N LEU A 167 -9.31 -15.47 16.02
CA LEU A 167 -8.91 -14.26 15.32
C LEU A 167 -7.43 -14.36 14.92
N THR A 168 -7.18 -14.72 13.67
CA THR A 168 -5.83 -14.81 13.15
C THR A 168 -5.33 -13.40 12.86
N PRO A 169 -4.09 -13.04 13.29
CA PRO A 169 -3.49 -11.76 12.97
C PRO A 169 -3.39 -11.59 11.44
N SER A 170 -3.44 -10.35 10.97
CA SER A 170 -3.25 -10.06 9.55
C SER A 170 -1.89 -10.50 9.05
N HIS A 171 -1.78 -10.73 7.74
CA HIS A 171 -0.48 -10.98 7.14
C HIS A 171 0.52 -9.84 7.46
N LEU A 172 0.05 -8.58 7.44
CA LEU A 172 0.88 -7.44 7.85
C LEU A 172 1.27 -7.54 9.32
N GLU A 173 0.34 -7.92 10.20
CA GLU A 173 0.61 -8.05 11.63
C GLU A 173 1.63 -9.18 11.91
N GLN A 174 1.48 -10.34 11.27
CA GLN A 174 2.43 -11.45 11.39
C GLN A 174 3.82 -11.09 10.85
N ALA A 175 3.85 -10.60 9.60
CA ALA A 175 5.10 -10.29 8.91
C ALA A 175 5.89 -9.14 9.54
N THR A 176 5.27 -8.25 10.28
CA THR A 176 5.94 -7.11 10.95
C THR A 176 6.19 -7.32 12.44
N GLY A 177 5.65 -8.39 13.03
CA GLY A 177 5.74 -8.66 14.47
C GLY A 177 4.87 -7.75 15.33
N VAL A 178 3.87 -7.09 14.76
CA VAL A 178 2.93 -6.24 15.51
C VAL A 178 2.14 -7.03 16.56
N THR A 179 1.95 -8.32 16.34
CA THR A 179 1.30 -9.23 17.30
C THR A 179 2.00 -9.32 18.65
N GLY A 180 3.30 -8.98 18.71
CA GLY A 180 4.06 -8.90 19.97
C GLY A 180 3.74 -7.65 20.81
N VAL A 181 3.09 -6.63 20.23
CA VAL A 181 2.81 -5.35 20.89
C VAL A 181 1.33 -5.02 20.97
N ARG A 182 0.49 -5.81 20.32
CA ARG A 182 -0.95 -5.64 20.27
C ARG A 182 -1.65 -6.99 20.17
N SER A 183 -2.80 -7.13 20.86
CA SER A 183 -3.72 -8.24 20.67
C SER A 183 -5.10 -7.72 20.25
N ARG A 184 -5.85 -8.56 19.55
CA ARG A 184 -7.24 -8.29 19.19
C ARG A 184 -8.16 -8.84 20.28
N SER A 185 -9.22 -8.10 20.62
CA SER A 185 -10.30 -8.60 21.46
C SER A 185 -11.50 -8.99 20.60
N GLN A 186 -12.19 -10.08 20.98
CA GLN A 186 -13.41 -10.54 20.30
C GLN A 186 -14.65 -9.70 20.61
N ALA A 187 -14.51 -8.57 21.31
CA ALA A 187 -15.62 -7.67 21.56
C ALA A 187 -16.14 -7.07 20.27
N THR A 188 -17.44 -6.92 20.13
CA THR A 188 -18.06 -6.22 19.02
C THR A 188 -18.34 -4.78 19.43
N PRO A 189 -17.78 -3.72 18.75
CA PRO A 189 -16.86 -3.80 17.63
C PRO A 189 -15.46 -4.29 18.01
N LEU A 190 -14.72 -4.85 17.05
CA LEU A 190 -13.34 -5.32 17.23
C LEU A 190 -12.49 -4.31 18.02
N GLY A 191 -12.07 -4.71 19.21
CA GLY A 191 -11.18 -3.94 20.06
C GLY A 191 -9.72 -4.37 19.87
N TYR A 192 -8.82 -3.46 20.19
CA TYR A 192 -7.40 -3.76 20.30
C TYR A 192 -6.96 -3.48 21.72
N SER A 193 -6.09 -4.32 22.27
CA SER A 193 -5.35 -4.05 23.50
C SER A 193 -3.87 -3.98 23.20
N GLY A 194 -3.16 -3.04 23.83
CA GLY A 194 -1.79 -2.70 23.51
C GLY A 194 -1.70 -1.49 22.59
N LEU A 195 -0.66 -1.45 21.74
CA LEU A 195 -0.39 -0.30 20.87
C LEU A 195 -1.16 -0.39 19.56
N ASP A 196 -1.96 0.61 19.26
CA ASP A 196 -2.77 0.73 18.04
C ASP A 196 -2.59 2.05 17.29
N GLY A 197 -1.69 2.94 17.77
CA GLY A 197 -1.45 4.26 17.20
C GLY A 197 -2.39 5.35 17.73
N ALA A 198 -3.23 5.05 18.74
CA ALA A 198 -4.13 6.03 19.32
C ALA A 198 -3.40 7.29 19.78
N GLY A 199 -4.02 8.45 19.53
CA GLY A 199 -3.45 9.74 19.85
C GLY A 199 -2.42 10.28 18.85
N ILE A 200 -1.97 9.49 17.86
CA ILE A 200 -0.99 9.91 16.86
C ILE A 200 -1.68 10.22 15.52
N GLY A 201 -1.35 11.37 14.95
CA GLY A 201 -1.81 11.78 13.62
C GLY A 201 -0.85 11.33 12.51
N ILE A 202 -1.41 10.70 11.48
CA ILE A 202 -0.70 10.34 10.23
C ILE A 202 -1.29 11.19 9.10
N ALA A 203 -0.49 12.04 8.48
CA ALA A 203 -0.87 12.72 7.24
C ALA A 203 -0.50 11.85 6.03
N VAL A 204 -1.44 11.68 5.11
CA VAL A 204 -1.27 10.94 3.86
C VAL A 204 -1.34 11.92 2.70
N LEU A 205 -0.20 12.17 2.06
CA LEU A 205 -0.10 12.99 0.85
C LEU A 205 -0.18 12.07 -0.37
N ASP A 206 -1.37 12.03 -0.99
CA ASP A 206 -1.66 11.07 -2.07
C ASP A 206 -2.83 11.56 -2.96
N SER A 207 -3.53 10.66 -3.63
CA SER A 207 -4.69 10.93 -4.49
C SER A 207 -5.99 11.23 -3.73
N GLY A 208 -5.94 11.26 -2.41
CA GLY A 208 -7.08 11.44 -1.52
C GLY A 208 -7.34 10.20 -0.66
N VAL A 209 -8.24 10.31 0.29
CA VAL A 209 -8.72 9.21 1.14
C VAL A 209 -10.25 9.24 1.14
N MET A 210 -10.91 8.09 1.01
CA MET A 210 -12.35 7.94 1.16
C MET A 210 -12.75 7.86 2.64
N PRO A 211 -13.22 8.94 3.29
CA PRO A 211 -13.45 8.95 4.74
C PRO A 211 -14.58 8.01 5.18
N ALA A 212 -15.51 7.74 4.27
CA ALA A 212 -16.68 6.88 4.52
C ALA A 212 -16.34 5.38 4.47
N HIS A 213 -15.12 5.01 4.10
CA HIS A 213 -14.75 3.59 4.07
C HIS A 213 -14.73 3.00 5.48
N ALA A 214 -15.34 1.83 5.65
CA ALA A 214 -15.54 1.18 6.95
C ALA A 214 -14.22 0.92 7.71
N LEU A 215 -13.11 0.69 7.01
CA LEU A 215 -11.78 0.53 7.63
C LEU A 215 -11.30 1.78 8.39
N PHE A 216 -11.90 2.94 8.16
CA PHE A 216 -11.54 4.17 8.87
C PHE A 216 -12.48 4.52 10.01
N ALA A 217 -13.48 3.69 10.29
CA ALA A 217 -14.35 3.86 11.44
C ALA A 217 -13.60 3.58 12.76
N ASP A 218 -13.91 4.35 13.80
CA ASP A 218 -13.52 4.05 15.17
C ASP A 218 -14.48 3.03 15.81
N ALA A 219 -14.32 2.76 17.11
CA ALA A 219 -15.18 1.84 17.86
C ALA A 219 -16.66 2.29 17.91
N ASN A 220 -16.94 3.58 17.68
CA ASN A 220 -18.29 4.14 17.69
C ASN A 220 -18.86 4.30 16.27
N GLY A 221 -18.15 3.85 15.26
CA GLY A 221 -18.54 3.99 13.85
C GLY A 221 -18.21 5.36 13.24
N ALA A 222 -17.58 6.28 13.98
CA ALA A 222 -17.17 7.57 13.45
C ALA A 222 -15.86 7.47 12.68
N THR A 223 -15.72 8.22 11.58
CA THR A 223 -14.48 8.20 10.80
C THR A 223 -13.31 8.81 11.56
N ARG A 224 -12.15 8.16 11.47
CA ARG A 224 -10.87 8.65 12.00
C ARG A 224 -10.13 9.58 11.03
N VAL A 225 -10.66 9.81 9.83
CA VAL A 225 -10.18 10.84 8.90
C VAL A 225 -10.74 12.18 9.39
N ARG A 226 -9.92 12.98 10.08
CA ARG A 226 -10.37 14.20 10.76
C ARG A 226 -10.41 15.43 9.87
N LYS A 227 -9.56 15.49 8.88
CA LYS A 227 -9.47 16.56 7.88
C LYS A 227 -9.19 15.96 6.51
N ALA A 228 -9.81 16.55 5.49
CA ALA A 228 -9.46 16.32 4.11
C ALA A 228 -9.20 17.67 3.44
N LEU A 229 -8.01 17.83 2.88
CA LEU A 229 -7.57 19.00 2.16
C LEU A 229 -7.32 18.63 0.70
N ASN A 230 -7.94 19.36 -0.23
CA ASN A 230 -7.68 19.22 -1.66
C ASN A 230 -6.84 20.39 -2.16
N ILE A 231 -5.52 20.21 -2.23
CA ILE A 231 -4.57 21.22 -2.69
C ILE A 231 -4.76 21.53 -4.18
N LEU A 232 -5.19 20.57 -4.99
CA LEU A 232 -5.40 20.76 -6.44
C LEU A 232 -6.44 21.83 -6.76
N LYS A 233 -7.33 22.13 -5.82
CA LYS A 233 -8.34 23.19 -5.98
C LYS A 233 -7.80 24.59 -5.69
N THR A 234 -6.60 24.72 -5.15
CA THR A 234 -6.04 26.04 -4.86
C THR A 234 -5.77 26.87 -6.11
N GLY A 235 -5.48 26.23 -7.24
CA GLY A 235 -5.41 26.89 -8.55
C GLY A 235 -6.75 27.36 -9.11
N ASP A 236 -7.87 26.75 -8.68
CA ASP A 236 -9.22 27.07 -9.14
C ASP A 236 -9.88 28.22 -8.37
N VAL A 237 -9.33 28.62 -7.23
CA VAL A 237 -9.94 29.57 -6.29
C VAL A 237 -9.86 31.00 -6.74
N THR A 238 -8.95 31.26 -7.59
CA THR A 238 -8.80 32.59 -8.12
C THR A 238 -9.90 32.87 -9.12
N THR A 239 -11.06 33.20 -8.55
CA THR A 239 -12.16 33.88 -9.21
C THR A 239 -12.04 33.96 -10.74
N THR A 240 -12.83 33.18 -11.44
CA THR A 240 -13.34 33.42 -12.80
C THR A 240 -12.42 34.10 -13.87
N ALA A 241 -11.30 34.71 -13.49
CA ALA A 241 -10.44 35.48 -14.39
C ALA A 241 -8.96 35.05 -14.43
N LEU A 242 -8.44 34.36 -13.41
CA LEU A 242 -7.02 33.99 -13.34
C LEU A 242 -6.86 32.49 -13.58
N LYS A 243 -6.26 32.14 -14.70
CA LYS A 243 -5.82 30.76 -15.00
C LYS A 243 -4.36 30.59 -14.61
N ASP A 244 -3.90 29.37 -14.38
CA ASP A 244 -2.51 29.05 -14.05
C ASP A 244 -1.43 29.71 -14.94
N TRP A 245 -1.80 30.12 -16.14
CA TRP A 245 -0.93 30.75 -17.13
C TRP A 245 -1.14 32.25 -17.26
N THR A 246 -1.68 32.92 -16.23
CA THR A 246 -1.88 34.37 -16.24
C THR A 246 -0.60 35.06 -15.74
N PRO A 247 0.13 35.79 -16.60
CA PRO A 247 1.35 36.49 -16.17
C PRO A 247 1.02 37.73 -15.32
N GLY A 248 1.97 38.12 -14.45
CA GLY A 248 1.90 39.38 -13.71
C GLY A 248 1.00 39.37 -12.45
N VAL A 249 0.62 38.20 -11.94
CA VAL A 249 -0.20 38.07 -10.73
C VAL A 249 0.62 37.57 -9.55
N ASP A 250 0.35 38.11 -8.35
CA ASP A 250 0.87 37.62 -7.07
C ASP A 250 -0.32 37.22 -6.17
N GLN A 251 -0.41 35.91 -5.88
CA GLN A 251 -1.44 35.33 -5.02
C GLN A 251 -0.90 34.91 -3.66
N SER A 252 0.38 35.10 -3.38
CA SER A 252 1.03 34.66 -2.13
C SER A 252 0.42 35.29 -0.89
N ALA A 253 -0.18 36.49 -1.01
CA ALA A 253 -0.91 37.12 0.08
C ALA A 253 -2.24 36.43 0.45
N ALA A 254 -2.81 35.61 -0.45
CA ALA A 254 -4.06 34.90 -0.25
C ALA A 254 -3.87 33.39 -0.04
N LEU A 255 -2.80 32.80 -0.57
CA LEU A 255 -2.55 31.36 -0.55
C LEU A 255 -1.27 31.04 0.23
N TYR A 256 -1.41 30.89 1.53
CA TYR A 256 -0.37 30.42 2.46
C TYR A 256 -0.98 29.47 3.49
N PRO A 257 -0.21 28.64 4.22
CA PRO A 257 -0.74 27.57 5.06
C PRO A 257 -1.81 27.97 6.08
N ALA A 258 -1.71 29.18 6.64
CA ALA A 258 -2.65 29.74 7.64
C ALA A 258 -3.78 30.57 7.03
N SER A 259 -3.83 30.74 5.71
CA SER A 259 -4.80 31.66 5.09
C SER A 259 -6.23 31.18 5.27
N PRO A 260 -7.21 32.10 5.45
CA PRO A 260 -8.62 31.75 5.44
C PRO A 260 -9.05 31.07 4.13
N THR A 261 -8.42 31.46 3.02
CA THR A 261 -8.65 30.87 1.71
C THR A 261 -8.28 29.39 1.71
N LEU A 262 -7.04 29.02 2.10
CA LEU A 262 -6.63 27.64 2.17
C LEU A 262 -7.43 26.85 3.23
N ALA A 263 -7.79 27.45 4.34
CA ALA A 263 -8.63 26.85 5.37
C ALA A 263 -10.04 26.47 4.83
N SER A 264 -10.56 27.18 3.84
CA SER A 264 -11.84 26.86 3.22
C SER A 264 -11.82 25.58 2.38
N PHE A 265 -10.64 25.13 1.91
CA PHE A 265 -10.45 23.86 1.21
C PHE A 265 -10.30 22.66 2.13
N ALA A 266 -9.97 22.90 3.40
CA ALA A 266 -9.91 21.87 4.42
C ALA A 266 -11.31 21.60 4.98
N SER A 267 -11.96 20.55 4.50
CA SER A 267 -13.25 20.12 5.03
C SER A 267 -13.06 19.36 6.36
N LYS A 268 -14.00 19.56 7.30
CA LYS A 268 -14.18 18.64 8.43
C LYS A 268 -14.92 17.42 7.93
N THR A 269 -14.32 16.26 7.96
CA THR A 269 -14.93 15.03 7.45
C THR A 269 -15.77 14.30 8.51
N ASN A 270 -16.36 15.02 9.45
CA ASN A 270 -17.16 14.45 10.53
C ASN A 270 -18.42 13.68 10.07
N ASN A 271 -18.78 13.80 8.79
CA ASN A 271 -19.93 13.12 8.21
C ASN A 271 -19.46 12.08 7.20
N ALA A 272 -19.70 10.82 7.49
CA ALA A 272 -19.38 9.66 6.67
C ALA A 272 -20.03 9.65 5.27
N GLY A 273 -20.86 10.66 4.92
CA GLY A 273 -21.71 10.60 3.73
C GLY A 273 -21.37 11.56 2.61
N SER A 274 -20.45 12.51 2.74
CA SER A 274 -20.53 13.65 1.84
C SER A 274 -19.37 13.94 0.89
N ASN A 275 -18.19 13.36 1.04
CA ASN A 275 -17.09 13.68 0.10
C ASN A 275 -16.18 12.49 -0.16
N PHE A 276 -16.37 11.84 -1.29
CA PHE A 276 -15.39 10.92 -1.85
C PHE A 276 -14.28 11.76 -2.49
N THR A 277 -13.11 11.76 -1.87
CA THR A 277 -11.99 12.60 -2.29
C THR A 277 -10.96 11.85 -3.14
N ASP A 278 -11.08 10.54 -3.26
CA ASP A 278 -10.11 9.68 -3.93
C ASP A 278 -10.70 9.01 -5.19
N GLY A 279 -10.76 9.75 -6.28
CA GLY A 279 -11.20 9.23 -7.57
C GLY A 279 -10.20 8.29 -8.24
N TYR A 280 -8.92 8.30 -7.82
CA TYR A 280 -7.91 7.37 -8.31
C TYR A 280 -7.92 6.03 -7.56
N GLY A 281 -7.98 6.08 -6.23
CA GLY A 281 -8.09 4.92 -5.35
C GLY A 281 -6.81 4.50 -4.65
N HIS A 282 -5.65 5.08 -4.96
CA HIS A 282 -4.38 4.71 -4.38
C HIS A 282 -4.24 5.21 -2.93
N GLY A 283 -4.57 6.48 -2.66
CA GLY A 283 -4.41 7.06 -1.33
C GLY A 283 -5.31 6.42 -0.27
N THR A 284 -6.52 6.01 -0.65
CA THR A 284 -7.41 5.24 0.24
C THR A 284 -6.79 3.90 0.63
N HIS A 285 -6.19 3.20 -0.32
CA HIS A 285 -5.48 1.94 -0.05
C HIS A 285 -4.28 2.18 0.89
N VAL A 286 -3.46 3.17 0.60
CA VAL A 286 -2.29 3.59 1.41
C VAL A 286 -2.71 3.91 2.85
N ALA A 287 -3.77 4.72 3.02
CA ALA A 287 -4.31 5.06 4.34
C ALA A 287 -4.79 3.81 5.10
N GLY A 288 -5.42 2.86 4.40
CA GLY A 288 -5.86 1.59 4.98
C GLY A 288 -4.70 0.70 5.43
N VAL A 289 -3.60 0.64 4.67
CA VAL A 289 -2.39 -0.08 5.08
C VAL A 289 -1.75 0.55 6.33
N ALA A 290 -1.71 1.87 6.40
CA ALA A 290 -1.16 2.56 7.58
C ALA A 290 -2.04 2.37 8.81
N ALA A 291 -3.37 2.54 8.69
CA ALA A 291 -4.26 2.70 9.82
C ALA A 291 -5.67 2.10 9.62
N GLY A 292 -5.85 1.15 8.73
CA GLY A 292 -7.11 0.43 8.57
C GLY A 292 -7.48 -0.34 9.83
N ARG A 293 -8.76 -0.29 10.25
CA ARG A 293 -9.30 -1.09 11.34
C ARG A 293 -10.17 -2.17 10.73
N ASP A 294 -9.81 -3.43 10.90
CA ASP A 294 -10.56 -4.54 10.32
C ASP A 294 -11.99 -4.59 10.87
N LEU A 295 -12.93 -4.73 9.95
CA LEU A 295 -14.33 -4.99 10.24
C LEU A 295 -14.81 -6.29 9.54
N HIS A 296 -13.93 -6.97 8.82
CA HIS A 296 -14.22 -8.16 8.05
C HIS A 296 -13.35 -9.33 8.49
N GLU A 297 -13.93 -10.26 9.20
CA GLU A 297 -13.27 -11.51 9.64
C GLU A 297 -12.67 -12.33 8.46
N ALA A 298 -13.21 -12.16 7.26
CA ALA A 298 -12.87 -13.01 6.11
C ALA A 298 -11.67 -12.52 5.28
N LEU A 299 -11.29 -11.24 5.32
CA LEU A 299 -10.32 -10.66 4.39
C LEU A 299 -9.09 -10.04 5.04
N ASP A 300 -9.09 -9.93 6.35
CA ASP A 300 -7.97 -9.43 7.13
C ASP A 300 -7.26 -8.21 6.54
N THR A 301 -7.88 -7.06 6.70
CA THR A 301 -7.46 -5.76 6.16
C THR A 301 -6.95 -4.81 7.24
N THR A 302 -6.62 -5.33 8.43
CA THR A 302 -6.11 -4.51 9.53
C THR A 302 -4.77 -3.90 9.15
N GLY A 303 -4.71 -2.58 9.17
CA GLY A 303 -3.47 -1.81 9.04
C GLY A 303 -2.62 -1.86 10.31
N ILE A 304 -1.46 -1.22 10.24
CA ILE A 304 -0.45 -1.27 11.31
C ILE A 304 -0.90 -0.49 12.54
N ALA A 305 -1.51 0.70 12.38
CA ALA A 305 -1.91 1.60 13.46
C ALA A 305 -3.41 1.90 13.44
N PRO A 306 -4.30 0.90 13.72
CA PRO A 306 -5.74 1.01 13.52
C PRO A 306 -6.45 1.99 14.48
N GLY A 307 -5.76 2.56 15.45
CA GLY A 307 -6.24 3.63 16.33
C GLY A 307 -5.74 5.03 15.93
N ALA A 308 -4.79 5.14 14.98
CA ALA A 308 -4.24 6.42 14.56
C ALA A 308 -5.29 7.32 13.89
N THR A 309 -5.13 8.63 14.07
CA THR A 309 -5.92 9.65 13.36
C THR A 309 -5.34 9.89 11.98
N LEU A 310 -6.18 9.99 10.97
CA LEU A 310 -5.77 10.23 9.59
C LEU A 310 -6.08 11.67 9.15
N PHE A 311 -5.15 12.23 8.37
CA PHE A 311 -5.28 13.52 7.71
C PHE A 311 -5.05 13.32 6.22
N ASP A 312 -6.09 13.53 5.44
CA ASP A 312 -6.06 13.42 3.99
C ASP A 312 -5.57 14.74 3.38
N VAL A 313 -4.47 14.68 2.64
CA VAL A 313 -3.94 15.82 1.89
C VAL A 313 -3.79 15.40 0.42
N LYS A 314 -4.84 15.69 -0.35
CA LYS A 314 -4.89 15.33 -1.78
C LYS A 314 -3.99 16.26 -2.57
N VAL A 315 -2.90 15.68 -3.11
CA VAL A 315 -1.88 16.33 -3.95
C VAL A 315 -1.76 15.68 -5.33
N LEU A 316 -2.46 14.57 -5.55
CA LEU A 316 -2.55 13.87 -6.83
C LEU A 316 -4.00 13.87 -7.30
N ASP A 317 -4.20 14.03 -8.61
CA ASP A 317 -5.51 14.05 -9.24
C ASP A 317 -6.16 12.65 -9.33
N ASP A 318 -7.34 12.58 -9.92
CA ASP A 318 -8.09 11.34 -10.08
C ASP A 318 -7.49 10.39 -11.14
N LYS A 319 -6.35 10.77 -11.73
CA LYS A 319 -5.52 9.92 -12.60
C LYS A 319 -4.21 9.49 -11.93
N GLY A 320 -3.97 9.94 -10.70
CA GLY A 320 -2.77 9.64 -9.93
C GLY A 320 -1.57 10.53 -10.25
N PHE A 321 -1.78 11.71 -10.85
CA PHE A 321 -0.74 12.68 -11.17
C PHE A 321 -0.88 13.94 -10.34
N GLY A 322 0.23 14.61 -10.04
CA GLY A 322 0.27 15.87 -9.31
C GLY A 322 1.46 16.72 -9.74
N GLN A 323 1.47 17.95 -9.31
CA GLN A 323 2.59 18.86 -9.53
C GLN A 323 3.44 18.97 -8.26
N LEU A 324 4.72 19.24 -8.44
CA LEU A 324 5.65 19.47 -7.33
C LEU A 324 5.15 20.58 -6.38
N SER A 325 4.61 21.67 -6.97
CA SER A 325 4.01 22.78 -6.20
C SER A 325 2.91 22.33 -5.24
N ASP A 326 2.05 21.39 -5.67
CA ASP A 326 0.94 20.90 -4.85
C ASP A 326 1.46 20.07 -3.67
N VAL A 327 2.48 19.24 -3.93
CA VAL A 327 3.13 18.45 -2.86
C VAL A 327 3.82 19.36 -1.85
N LEU A 328 4.52 20.40 -2.30
CA LEU A 328 5.15 21.39 -1.43
C LEU A 328 4.12 22.11 -0.57
N ALA A 329 3.01 22.58 -1.16
CA ALA A 329 1.93 23.23 -0.42
C ALA A 329 1.26 22.29 0.61
N GLY A 330 1.13 20.99 0.27
CA GLY A 330 0.64 19.97 1.19
C GLY A 330 1.57 19.76 2.38
N ILE A 331 2.88 19.70 2.15
CA ILE A 331 3.89 19.59 3.22
C ILE A 331 3.86 20.82 4.12
N ASP A 332 3.79 22.02 3.56
CA ASP A 332 3.71 23.28 4.31
C ASP A 332 2.47 23.31 5.22
N TRP A 333 1.33 22.86 4.69
CA TRP A 333 0.11 22.74 5.49
C TRP A 333 0.30 21.76 6.66
N VAL A 334 0.91 20.60 6.41
CA VAL A 334 1.18 19.60 7.47
C VAL A 334 2.10 20.18 8.54
N ILE A 335 3.18 20.85 8.16
CA ILE A 335 4.12 21.49 9.10
C ILE A 335 3.39 22.51 9.96
N TYR A 336 2.57 23.37 9.34
CA TYR A 336 1.86 24.43 10.05
C TYR A 336 0.87 23.88 11.09
N TYR A 337 0.13 22.83 10.73
CA TYR A 337 -0.91 22.27 11.61
C TYR A 337 -0.41 21.10 12.49
N ALA A 338 0.82 20.66 12.36
CA ALA A 338 1.36 19.49 13.05
C ALA A 338 1.15 19.55 14.58
N ARG A 339 1.44 20.69 15.21
CA ARG A 339 1.27 20.84 16.66
C ARG A 339 -0.18 20.86 17.10
N THR A 340 -1.04 21.58 16.37
CA THR A 340 -2.45 21.76 16.73
C THR A 340 -3.24 20.46 16.53
N LEU A 341 -2.91 19.69 15.48
CA LEU A 341 -3.60 18.46 15.10
C LEU A 341 -2.87 17.19 15.55
N ASN A 342 -1.76 17.33 16.27
CA ASN A 342 -0.86 16.23 16.67
C ASN A 342 -0.46 15.32 15.51
N ILE A 343 -0.13 15.91 14.35
CA ILE A 343 0.42 15.17 13.22
C ILE A 343 1.89 14.89 13.50
N ARG A 344 2.24 13.63 13.71
CA ARG A 344 3.58 13.18 14.06
C ARG A 344 4.24 12.37 12.96
N VAL A 345 3.45 11.91 11.98
CA VAL A 345 3.92 11.09 10.86
C VAL A 345 3.37 11.67 9.56
N LEU A 346 4.23 11.73 8.55
CA LEU A 346 3.90 12.13 7.18
C LEU A 346 4.26 10.98 6.24
N ASN A 347 3.28 10.43 5.53
CA ASN A 347 3.47 9.40 4.53
C ASN A 347 3.42 9.98 3.12
N LEU A 348 4.46 9.75 2.34
CA LEU A 348 4.61 10.15 0.94
C LEU A 348 4.77 8.88 0.09
N SER A 349 3.65 8.33 -0.38
CA SER A 349 3.64 7.17 -1.28
C SER A 349 3.70 7.59 -2.76
N LEU A 350 4.49 8.64 -3.04
CA LEU A 350 4.66 9.25 -4.35
C LEU A 350 6.16 9.50 -4.63
N ALA A 351 6.47 9.80 -5.89
CA ALA A 351 7.83 10.06 -6.34
C ALA A 351 7.85 11.18 -7.39
N ALA A 352 8.85 12.03 -7.33
CA ALA A 352 9.17 12.98 -8.39
C ALA A 352 10.36 12.47 -9.20
N ASP A 353 10.31 12.69 -10.52
CA ASP A 353 11.45 12.47 -11.41
C ASP A 353 12.38 13.66 -11.32
N SER A 354 13.40 13.56 -10.46
CA SER A 354 14.38 14.61 -10.21
C SER A 354 15.79 14.02 -10.29
N THR A 355 16.67 14.77 -10.94
CA THR A 355 18.12 14.47 -11.01
C THR A 355 18.94 15.41 -10.11
N GLU A 356 18.27 16.28 -9.36
CA GLU A 356 18.91 17.20 -8.43
C GLU A 356 19.46 16.47 -7.21
N GLY A 357 20.54 17.00 -6.62
CA GLY A 357 21.04 16.55 -5.33
C GLY A 357 20.07 16.88 -4.21
N TRP A 358 20.05 16.07 -3.17
CA TRP A 358 19.17 16.27 -2.01
C TRP A 358 19.31 17.66 -1.36
N GLN A 359 20.47 18.32 -1.53
CA GLN A 359 20.73 19.67 -0.99
C GLN A 359 19.93 20.75 -1.72
N THR A 360 19.68 20.56 -3.01
CA THR A 360 19.08 21.57 -3.90
C THR A 360 17.65 21.24 -4.30
N ASP A 361 17.28 19.96 -4.33
CA ASP A 361 15.94 19.50 -4.67
C ASP A 361 14.88 20.12 -3.73
N PRO A 362 13.88 20.87 -4.24
CA PRO A 362 12.88 21.55 -3.39
C PRO A 362 12.07 20.59 -2.54
N LEU A 363 11.72 19.41 -3.08
CA LEU A 363 10.94 18.42 -2.34
C LEU A 363 11.76 17.79 -1.22
N ALA A 364 13.05 17.51 -1.45
CA ALA A 364 13.98 17.06 -0.42
C ALA A 364 14.12 18.12 0.69
N ARG A 365 14.19 19.40 0.34
CA ARG A 365 14.22 20.50 1.33
C ARG A 365 12.94 20.56 2.17
N ALA A 366 11.77 20.42 1.53
CA ALA A 366 10.48 20.46 2.23
C ALA A 366 10.33 19.30 3.23
N VAL A 367 10.67 18.07 2.85
CA VAL A 367 10.60 16.92 3.79
C VAL A 367 11.61 17.02 4.92
N ARG A 368 12.77 17.64 4.68
CA ARG A 368 13.76 17.96 5.73
C ARG A 368 13.22 18.99 6.72
N SER A 369 12.52 20.01 6.22
CA SER A 369 11.85 20.99 7.07
C SER A 369 10.76 20.35 7.92
N ALA A 370 9.99 19.40 7.37
CA ALA A 370 9.01 18.62 8.12
C ALA A 370 9.68 17.78 9.23
N SER A 371 10.81 17.11 8.90
CA SER A 371 11.60 16.38 9.90
C SER A 371 12.12 17.29 11.02
N ALA A 372 12.66 18.48 10.66
CA ALA A 372 13.12 19.48 11.62
C ALA A 372 11.99 20.01 12.53
N ALA A 373 10.75 20.04 12.02
CA ALA A 373 9.55 20.37 12.78
C ALA A 373 9.07 19.25 13.73
N GLY A 374 9.75 18.11 13.77
CA GLY A 374 9.42 16.98 14.64
C GLY A 374 8.46 15.95 14.02
N ILE A 375 8.26 15.98 12.71
CA ILE A 375 7.41 15.06 11.97
C ILE A 375 8.27 13.93 11.38
N THR A 376 7.95 12.69 11.68
CA THR A 376 8.59 11.53 11.06
C THR A 376 8.09 11.38 9.62
N VAL A 377 8.95 11.61 8.64
CA VAL A 377 8.61 11.54 7.22
C VAL A 377 9.00 10.18 6.66
N VAL A 378 8.04 9.49 6.09
CA VAL A 378 8.17 8.16 5.47
C VAL A 378 7.89 8.26 3.98
N VAL A 379 8.81 7.77 3.15
CA VAL A 379 8.77 7.95 1.70
C VAL A 379 8.99 6.62 0.99
N ALA A 380 8.24 6.38 -0.08
CA ALA A 380 8.48 5.26 -0.97
C ALA A 380 9.82 5.40 -1.71
N ALA A 381 10.57 4.30 -1.86
CA ALA A 381 11.85 4.30 -2.58
C ALA A 381 11.69 4.49 -4.10
N GLY A 382 10.53 4.14 -4.65
CA GLY A 382 10.25 4.05 -6.07
C GLY A 382 10.18 2.60 -6.56
N ASN A 383 9.66 2.40 -7.79
CA ASN A 383 9.41 1.07 -8.34
C ASN A 383 10.21 0.82 -9.65
N PHE A 384 11.47 1.24 -9.67
CA PHE A 384 12.34 1.23 -10.85
C PHE A 384 13.52 0.23 -10.70
N GLY A 385 13.43 -0.75 -9.79
CA GLY A 385 14.48 -1.72 -9.50
C GLY A 385 14.78 -2.70 -10.63
N GLN A 386 13.95 -2.72 -11.68
CA GLN A 386 14.12 -3.59 -12.84
C GLN A 386 13.97 -2.81 -14.14
N ALA A 387 14.78 -3.13 -15.13
CA ALA A 387 14.67 -2.61 -16.49
C ALA A 387 13.62 -3.40 -17.29
N ALA A 388 13.21 -2.86 -18.45
CA ALA A 388 12.24 -3.51 -19.34
C ALA A 388 12.68 -4.91 -19.82
N ASN A 389 13.98 -5.16 -19.91
CA ASN A 389 14.55 -6.47 -20.27
C ASN A 389 14.69 -7.43 -19.08
N GLY A 390 14.16 -7.09 -17.91
CA GLY A 390 14.25 -7.91 -16.70
C GLY A 390 15.55 -7.74 -15.89
N ALA A 391 16.52 -6.97 -16.38
CA ALA A 391 17.78 -6.76 -15.66
C ALA A 391 17.59 -5.91 -14.39
N GLU A 392 18.32 -6.24 -13.35
CA GLU A 392 18.34 -5.49 -12.10
C GLU A 392 18.94 -4.09 -12.31
N ARG A 393 18.32 -3.06 -11.70
CA ARG A 393 18.77 -1.68 -11.77
C ARG A 393 19.08 -1.12 -10.40
N PHE A 394 20.28 -0.56 -10.26
CA PHE A 394 20.71 0.23 -9.10
C PHE A 394 20.69 1.73 -9.43
N GLY A 395 20.77 2.56 -8.40
CA GLY A 395 20.75 4.01 -8.58
C GLY A 395 19.38 4.56 -8.98
N THR A 396 18.30 3.95 -8.48
CA THR A 396 16.93 4.22 -8.91
C THR A 396 16.03 4.80 -7.80
N ILE A 397 16.62 5.24 -6.69
CA ILE A 397 15.89 5.92 -5.61
C ILE A 397 15.35 7.26 -6.11
N SER A 398 14.04 7.46 -5.99
CA SER A 398 13.35 8.66 -6.45
C SER A 398 13.36 9.79 -5.40
N SER A 399 13.15 11.05 -5.84
CA SER A 399 12.90 12.17 -4.92
C SER A 399 11.50 12.01 -4.28
N PRO A 400 11.33 12.35 -2.97
CA PRO A 400 12.33 12.82 -2.00
C PRO A 400 13.05 11.71 -1.22
N GLY A 401 12.92 10.45 -1.64
CA GLY A 401 13.54 9.30 -0.98
C GLY A 401 15.08 9.36 -0.91
N HIS A 402 15.71 10.23 -1.71
CA HIS A 402 17.15 10.46 -1.66
C HIS A 402 17.59 11.40 -0.51
N ASP A 403 16.66 12.06 0.20
CA ASP A 403 17.01 12.90 1.35
C ASP A 403 17.44 12.04 2.55
N PRO A 404 18.55 12.37 3.23
CA PRO A 404 19.04 11.60 4.37
C PRO A 404 18.17 11.71 5.63
N SER A 405 17.32 12.74 5.75
CA SER A 405 16.48 12.97 6.95
C SER A 405 15.21 12.11 6.97
N VAL A 406 14.75 11.63 5.81
CA VAL A 406 13.53 10.82 5.71
C VAL A 406 13.79 9.32 5.85
N ILE A 407 12.75 8.57 6.16
CA ILE A 407 12.76 7.11 6.14
C ILE A 407 12.32 6.65 4.75
N THR A 408 13.27 6.20 3.95
CA THR A 408 13.02 5.69 2.60
C THR A 408 12.77 4.20 2.65
N VAL A 409 11.62 3.76 2.16
CA VAL A 409 11.14 2.40 2.32
C VAL A 409 11.14 1.67 0.98
N GLY A 410 11.92 0.59 0.91
CA GLY A 410 11.83 -0.39 -0.16
C GLY A 410 10.75 -1.43 0.11
N SER A 411 10.46 -2.26 -0.89
CA SER A 411 9.38 -3.26 -0.84
C SER A 411 9.93 -4.67 -0.70
N ALA A 412 9.42 -5.42 0.27
CA ALA A 412 9.69 -6.85 0.46
C ALA A 412 8.48 -7.71 0.09
N ASN A 413 8.75 -8.91 -0.39
CA ASN A 413 7.78 -9.98 -0.58
C ASN A 413 7.94 -10.98 0.57
N THR A 414 6.98 -10.99 1.47
CA THR A 414 6.92 -11.86 2.65
C THR A 414 6.10 -13.13 2.40
N ARG A 415 5.83 -13.46 1.13
CA ARG A 415 5.17 -14.69 0.67
C ARG A 415 3.83 -15.02 1.33
N GLY A 416 3.28 -14.13 2.15
CA GLY A 416 2.07 -14.38 2.94
C GLY A 416 2.34 -15.21 4.20
N THR A 417 3.59 -15.27 4.67
CA THR A 417 4.02 -16.02 5.84
C THR A 417 4.66 -15.13 6.90
N GLY A 418 4.82 -15.64 8.12
CA GLY A 418 5.67 -15.03 9.16
C GLY A 418 7.12 -15.52 9.11
N ASP A 419 7.44 -16.49 8.24
CA ASP A 419 8.80 -17.07 8.13
C ASP A 419 9.74 -16.13 7.37
N ARG A 420 10.85 -15.77 7.99
CA ARG A 420 11.88 -14.91 7.40
C ARG A 420 12.74 -15.61 6.35
N ALA A 421 12.73 -16.93 6.30
CA ALA A 421 13.58 -17.72 5.41
C ALA A 421 13.15 -17.63 3.93
N ASP A 422 11.86 -17.33 3.68
CA ASP A 422 11.31 -17.21 2.33
C ASP A 422 11.13 -15.75 1.86
N ASP A 423 11.49 -14.78 2.71
CA ASP A 423 11.41 -13.36 2.41
C ASP A 423 12.41 -12.95 1.31
N SER A 424 12.02 -12.00 0.48
CA SER A 424 12.87 -11.44 -0.56
C SER A 424 12.56 -9.97 -0.83
N VAL A 425 13.55 -9.21 -1.30
CA VAL A 425 13.31 -7.86 -1.81
C VAL A 425 12.58 -7.97 -3.15
N ASN A 426 11.50 -7.20 -3.33
CA ASN A 426 10.76 -7.22 -4.58
C ASN A 426 11.62 -6.75 -5.76
N PHE A 427 11.46 -7.40 -6.91
CA PHE A 427 12.23 -7.10 -8.12
C PHE A 427 12.06 -5.65 -8.58
N PHE A 428 10.86 -5.09 -8.41
CA PHE A 428 10.55 -3.70 -8.80
C PHE A 428 11.08 -2.66 -7.80
N SER A 429 11.38 -3.03 -6.54
CA SER A 429 11.81 -2.08 -5.51
C SER A 429 13.05 -1.32 -5.95
N SER A 430 12.98 0.01 -5.95
CA SER A 430 14.13 0.86 -6.25
C SER A 430 15.29 0.61 -5.28
N ARG A 431 16.50 0.72 -5.80
CA ARG A 431 17.75 0.38 -5.14
C ARG A 431 18.74 1.52 -5.19
N GLY A 432 19.51 1.65 -4.14
CA GLY A 432 20.59 2.62 -4.09
C GLY A 432 21.76 2.33 -5.04
N PRO A 433 22.85 3.09 -4.95
CA PRO A 433 22.94 4.35 -4.20
C PRO A 433 22.09 5.46 -4.85
N THR A 434 21.84 6.57 -4.13
CA THR A 434 21.16 7.73 -4.74
C THR A 434 22.02 8.34 -5.84
N ARG A 435 21.38 8.95 -6.84
CA ARG A 435 22.06 9.50 -8.04
C ARG A 435 21.77 10.97 -8.29
N GLY A 436 21.06 11.63 -7.37
CA GLY A 436 20.93 13.07 -7.38
C GLY A 436 22.31 13.75 -7.38
N ALA A 437 22.43 14.89 -7.99
CA ALA A 437 23.70 15.58 -8.08
C ALA A 437 23.54 17.09 -7.95
N SER A 438 24.52 17.72 -7.33
CA SER A 438 24.67 19.17 -7.27
C SER A 438 25.97 19.61 -7.97
N VAL A 439 25.98 20.84 -8.47
CA VAL A 439 27.19 21.46 -9.02
C VAL A 439 27.68 22.47 -7.98
N GLY A 440 28.90 22.30 -7.51
CA GLY A 440 29.53 23.23 -6.56
C GLY A 440 29.92 24.57 -7.22
N ALA A 441 30.32 25.54 -6.40
CA ALA A 441 30.84 26.83 -6.87
C ALA A 441 32.10 26.68 -7.75
N ASP A 442 32.81 25.57 -7.63
CA ASP A 442 33.96 25.16 -8.43
C ASP A 442 33.58 24.53 -9.80
N GLY A 443 32.29 24.48 -10.15
CA GLY A 443 31.77 23.86 -11.36
C GLY A 443 31.80 22.33 -11.36
N VAL A 444 32.23 21.68 -10.26
CA VAL A 444 32.35 20.23 -10.18
C VAL A 444 30.97 19.61 -9.82
N ARG A 445 30.53 18.68 -10.66
CA ARG A 445 29.32 17.89 -10.39
C ARG A 445 29.61 16.81 -9.36
N ARG A 446 28.87 16.85 -8.23
CA ARG A 446 28.97 15.88 -7.13
C ARG A 446 27.70 15.08 -7.05
N VAL A 447 27.82 13.75 -7.16
CA VAL A 447 26.71 12.81 -7.02
C VAL A 447 26.54 12.47 -5.55
N ASP A 448 25.30 12.38 -5.08
CA ASP A 448 24.97 12.13 -3.66
C ASP A 448 25.53 10.80 -3.16
N ASN A 449 25.35 9.72 -3.93
CA ASN A 449 25.82 8.36 -3.61
C ASN A 449 25.46 7.87 -2.19
N LEU A 450 24.26 8.20 -1.71
CA LEU A 450 23.82 7.79 -0.38
C LEU A 450 23.31 6.34 -0.38
N LEU A 451 23.51 5.65 0.73
CA LEU A 451 22.93 4.34 1.00
C LEU A 451 21.43 4.49 1.25
N LYS A 452 20.63 3.97 0.34
CA LYS A 452 19.17 3.89 0.39
C LYS A 452 18.73 2.58 -0.30
N PRO A 453 17.53 2.04 0.00
CA PRO A 453 16.57 2.52 1.01
C PRO A 453 17.12 2.39 2.44
N ASP A 454 16.43 2.96 3.44
CA ASP A 454 16.81 2.83 4.85
C ASP A 454 16.47 1.44 5.40
N LEU A 455 15.33 0.89 4.97
CA LEU A 455 14.84 -0.45 5.28
C LEU A 455 13.81 -0.87 4.23
N VAL A 456 13.38 -2.12 4.28
CA VAL A 456 12.26 -2.63 3.49
C VAL A 456 11.08 -3.01 4.40
N ALA A 457 9.87 -3.01 3.85
CA ALA A 457 8.66 -3.47 4.54
C ALA A 457 7.78 -4.29 3.59
N PRO A 458 6.80 -5.07 4.09
CA PRO A 458 5.87 -5.79 3.25
C PRO A 458 5.17 -4.86 2.27
N GLY A 459 5.28 -5.14 0.98
CA GLY A 459 4.69 -4.30 -0.08
C GLY A 459 4.34 -5.10 -1.33
N ASN A 460 4.11 -6.41 -1.19
CA ASN A 460 3.71 -7.29 -2.27
C ASN A 460 2.35 -7.91 -2.00
N LYS A 461 1.38 -7.66 -2.89
CA LYS A 461 0.02 -8.21 -2.83
C LYS A 461 -0.70 -7.90 -1.51
N ILE A 462 -0.54 -6.70 -0.99
CA ILE A 462 -1.17 -6.25 0.24
C ILE A 462 -2.62 -5.88 -0.05
N VAL A 463 -3.54 -6.40 0.78
CA VAL A 463 -4.97 -6.13 0.70
C VAL A 463 -5.32 -4.97 1.63
N SER A 464 -6.05 -3.98 1.12
CA SER A 464 -6.52 -2.84 1.89
C SER A 464 -7.73 -2.17 1.22
N ALA A 465 -8.17 -1.03 1.73
CA ALA A 465 -9.35 -0.29 1.28
C ALA A 465 -9.35 -0.01 -0.23
N LEU A 466 -10.51 -0.16 -0.85
CA LEU A 466 -10.80 0.22 -2.22
C LEU A 466 -11.76 1.42 -2.21
N SER A 467 -11.37 2.51 -2.86
CA SER A 467 -12.22 3.69 -3.00
C SER A 467 -13.25 3.53 -4.12
N VAL A 468 -14.37 4.22 -3.96
CA VAL A 468 -15.37 4.41 -5.01
C VAL A 468 -15.36 5.86 -5.48
N SER A 469 -15.77 6.11 -6.72
CA SER A 469 -15.62 7.42 -7.37
C SER A 469 -16.83 8.34 -7.17
N ASP A 470 -17.97 7.81 -6.72
CA ASP A 470 -19.22 8.53 -6.63
C ASP A 470 -19.92 8.40 -5.26
N VAL A 471 -20.77 9.35 -4.94
CA VAL A 471 -21.55 9.38 -3.69
C VAL A 471 -22.55 8.25 -3.57
N SER A 472 -22.98 7.66 -4.68
CA SER A 472 -23.87 6.51 -4.70
C SER A 472 -23.14 5.20 -4.41
N MET A 473 -21.82 5.23 -4.31
CA MET A 473 -20.95 4.05 -4.13
C MET A 473 -21.14 2.99 -5.22
N SER A 474 -21.65 3.38 -6.39
CA SER A 474 -21.98 2.47 -7.48
C SER A 474 -20.83 2.20 -8.42
N THR A 475 -19.80 3.06 -8.41
CA THR A 475 -18.67 2.98 -9.34
C THR A 475 -17.36 3.00 -8.56
N TRP A 476 -16.47 2.04 -8.85
CA TRP A 476 -15.12 2.03 -8.31
C TRP A 476 -14.32 3.24 -8.81
N SER A 477 -13.31 3.66 -8.06
CA SER A 477 -12.29 4.61 -8.49
C SER A 477 -11.49 4.08 -9.69
N LEU A 478 -10.73 4.96 -10.35
CA LEU A 478 -10.11 4.69 -11.65
C LEU A 478 -9.17 3.47 -11.63
N LEU A 479 -8.39 3.29 -10.56
CA LEU A 479 -7.41 2.20 -10.48
C LEU A 479 -8.08 0.81 -10.51
N PRO A 480 -9.06 0.49 -9.66
CA PRO A 480 -9.76 -0.78 -9.74
C PRO A 480 -10.69 -0.89 -10.97
N GLN A 481 -11.14 0.22 -11.58
CA GLN A 481 -11.84 0.15 -12.87
C GLN A 481 -10.94 -0.38 -13.99
N LYS A 482 -9.70 0.08 -14.05
CA LYS A 482 -8.71 -0.35 -15.04
C LYS A 482 -8.15 -1.75 -14.76
N HIS A 483 -8.17 -2.16 -13.50
CA HIS A 483 -7.56 -3.37 -13.00
C HIS A 483 -8.54 -4.11 -12.09
N TRP A 484 -9.69 -4.48 -12.65
CA TRP A 484 -10.80 -5.11 -11.92
C TRP A 484 -10.40 -6.40 -11.19
N GLU A 485 -9.37 -7.08 -11.68
CA GLU A 485 -8.81 -8.30 -11.07
C GLU A 485 -8.14 -8.05 -9.72
N LEU A 486 -7.85 -6.80 -9.38
CA LEU A 486 -7.27 -6.40 -8.10
C LEU A 486 -8.32 -6.16 -7.01
N GLY A 487 -9.59 -5.91 -7.41
CA GLY A 487 -10.65 -5.55 -6.49
C GLY A 487 -11.49 -6.74 -6.01
N TRP A 488 -11.96 -6.68 -4.77
CA TRP A 488 -12.97 -7.56 -4.20
C TRP A 488 -14.09 -6.75 -3.57
N GLY A 489 -15.29 -7.23 -3.73
CA GLY A 489 -16.52 -6.55 -3.32
C GLY A 489 -17.31 -6.08 -4.52
N LEU A 490 -18.50 -5.53 -4.27
CA LEU A 490 -19.36 -4.98 -5.32
C LEU A 490 -19.42 -3.47 -5.18
N PRO A 491 -19.30 -2.71 -6.27
CA PRO A 491 -19.49 -1.28 -6.26
C PRO A 491 -20.99 -0.97 -6.16
N ASN A 492 -21.56 -1.12 -4.97
CA ASN A 492 -22.95 -0.74 -4.71
C ASN A 492 -23.08 -0.06 -3.34
N SER A 493 -24.18 0.61 -3.10
CA SER A 493 -24.45 1.37 -1.87
C SER A 493 -24.30 0.54 -0.58
N THR A 494 -24.47 -0.78 -0.66
CA THR A 494 -24.37 -1.69 0.51
C THR A 494 -22.94 -2.10 0.79
N TYR A 495 -22.09 -2.24 -0.24
CA TYR A 495 -20.75 -2.80 -0.11
C TYR A 495 -19.63 -1.83 -0.54
N GLY A 496 -19.94 -0.72 -1.22
CA GLY A 496 -18.93 0.22 -1.71
C GLY A 496 -18.00 0.75 -0.62
N GLY A 497 -18.54 1.03 0.56
CA GLY A 497 -17.75 1.44 1.74
C GLY A 497 -16.96 0.32 2.43
N ARG A 498 -16.99 -0.92 1.92
CA ARG A 498 -16.31 -2.10 2.48
C ARG A 498 -15.51 -2.87 1.44
N SER A 499 -15.45 -2.36 0.22
CA SER A 499 -14.68 -2.99 -0.85
C SER A 499 -13.19 -2.88 -0.58
N VAL A 500 -12.44 -3.88 -0.99
CA VAL A 500 -10.98 -3.93 -0.81
C VAL A 500 -10.30 -4.24 -2.13
N MET A 501 -9.04 -3.85 -2.25
CA MET A 501 -8.19 -4.22 -3.39
C MET A 501 -6.80 -4.63 -2.93
N ARG A 502 -6.09 -5.32 -3.82
CA ARG A 502 -4.74 -5.82 -3.57
C ARG A 502 -3.74 -5.07 -4.44
N LEU A 503 -2.80 -4.38 -3.81
CA LEU A 503 -1.75 -3.65 -4.51
C LEU A 503 -0.35 -4.14 -4.13
N SER A 504 0.62 -3.82 -5.00
CA SER A 504 2.04 -4.03 -4.76
C SER A 504 2.81 -2.76 -5.10
N GLY A 505 3.84 -2.43 -4.32
CA GLY A 505 4.66 -1.24 -4.55
C GLY A 505 5.45 -0.83 -3.32
N THR A 506 6.47 -0.04 -3.49
CA THR A 506 7.12 0.69 -2.38
C THR A 506 6.16 1.72 -1.77
N SER A 507 5.21 2.22 -2.57
CA SER A 507 4.10 3.06 -2.12
C SER A 507 3.13 2.34 -1.17
N ILE A 508 3.15 1.00 -1.14
CA ILE A 508 2.38 0.15 -0.23
C ILE A 508 3.22 -0.25 0.99
N ALA A 509 4.54 -0.37 0.82
CA ALA A 509 5.47 -0.62 1.91
C ALA A 509 5.68 0.61 2.81
N ALA A 510 5.67 1.82 2.27
CA ALA A 510 5.83 3.06 3.02
C ALA A 510 4.77 3.23 4.13
N PRO A 511 3.46 3.07 3.87
CA PRO A 511 2.45 3.20 4.93
C PRO A 511 2.55 2.14 6.03
N VAL A 512 3.14 0.96 5.77
CA VAL A 512 3.46 -0.02 6.83
C VAL A 512 4.44 0.59 7.83
N VAL A 513 5.47 1.27 7.33
CA VAL A 513 6.47 1.95 8.17
C VAL A 513 5.88 3.21 8.83
N ALA A 514 4.98 3.94 8.16
CA ALA A 514 4.28 5.07 8.74
C ALA A 514 3.40 4.65 9.93
N GLY A 515 2.69 3.53 9.81
CA GLY A 515 1.97 2.91 10.93
C GLY A 515 2.90 2.48 12.06
N ALA A 516 4.03 1.86 11.74
CA ALA A 516 5.06 1.49 12.73
C ALA A 516 5.59 2.72 13.50
N ALA A 517 5.88 3.80 12.79
CA ALA A 517 6.31 5.06 13.42
C ALA A 517 5.24 5.60 14.38
N ALA A 518 3.95 5.49 14.02
CA ALA A 518 2.86 5.88 14.92
C ALA A 518 2.81 5.03 16.20
N LEU A 519 3.03 3.71 16.09
CA LEU A 519 3.12 2.82 17.27
C LEU A 519 4.33 3.17 18.16
N LEU A 520 5.49 3.48 17.57
CA LEU A 520 6.66 3.90 18.32
C LEU A 520 6.41 5.20 19.09
N LEU A 521 5.78 6.18 18.44
CA LEU A 521 5.45 7.48 19.03
C LEU A 521 4.34 7.38 20.09
N GLN A 522 3.44 6.41 19.99
CA GLN A 522 2.49 6.07 21.05
C GLN A 522 3.23 5.44 22.25
N ALA A 523 4.16 4.52 21.99
CA ALA A 523 4.96 3.86 23.03
C ALA A 523 5.93 4.82 23.74
N ASN A 524 6.48 5.78 23.01
CA ASN A 524 7.41 6.79 23.52
C ASN A 524 7.24 8.11 22.75
N PRO A 525 6.42 9.06 23.26
CA PRO A 525 6.15 10.33 22.59
C PRO A 525 7.37 11.28 22.55
N GLY A 526 8.41 10.99 23.31
CA GLY A 526 9.65 11.78 23.35
C GLY A 526 10.65 11.45 22.25
N LEU A 527 10.34 10.56 21.33
CA LEU A 527 11.24 10.24 20.21
C LEU A 527 11.27 11.38 19.19
N THR A 528 12.49 11.70 18.72
CA THR A 528 12.71 12.58 17.55
C THR A 528 12.62 11.79 16.25
N PRO A 529 12.32 12.40 15.10
CA PRO A 529 12.27 11.71 13.81
C PRO A 529 13.55 10.93 13.47
N PRO A 530 14.78 11.47 13.65
CA PRO A 530 16.00 10.70 13.43
C PRO A 530 16.16 9.52 14.40
N LEU A 531 15.65 9.64 15.64
CA LEU A 531 15.70 8.56 16.61
C LEU A 531 14.71 7.44 16.24
N VAL A 532 13.50 7.78 15.76
CA VAL A 532 12.56 6.81 15.19
C VAL A 532 13.20 6.05 14.03
N LYS A 533 13.83 6.77 13.10
CA LYS A 533 14.57 6.18 11.97
C LYS A 533 15.66 5.21 12.44
N ALA A 534 16.48 5.66 13.39
CA ALA A 534 17.59 4.84 13.93
C ALA A 534 17.08 3.55 14.61
N ILE A 535 15.98 3.64 15.39
CA ILE A 535 15.35 2.50 16.04
C ILE A 535 14.87 1.49 14.98
N LEU A 536 14.16 1.95 13.95
CA LEU A 536 13.63 1.09 12.89
C LEU A 536 14.74 0.39 12.12
N GLN A 537 15.84 1.08 11.82
CA GLN A 537 17.01 0.48 11.16
C GLN A 537 17.72 -0.55 12.06
N TYR A 538 17.98 -0.19 13.31
CA TYR A 538 18.74 -1.03 14.25
C TYR A 538 18.02 -2.36 14.54
N THR A 539 16.69 -2.32 14.62
CA THR A 539 15.85 -3.47 14.95
C THR A 539 15.37 -4.24 13.72
N ALA A 540 15.61 -3.73 12.51
CA ALA A 540 15.28 -4.43 11.26
C ALA A 540 15.93 -5.81 11.20
N GLN A 541 15.36 -6.69 10.40
CA GLN A 541 15.82 -8.09 10.26
C GLN A 541 16.41 -8.30 8.85
N PRO A 542 17.69 -8.62 8.71
CA PRO A 542 18.30 -8.79 7.39
C PRO A 542 17.64 -9.93 6.60
N ILE A 543 17.32 -9.65 5.33
CA ILE A 543 16.84 -10.64 4.36
C ILE A 543 18.05 -11.33 3.74
N ALA A 544 18.06 -12.66 3.77
CA ALA A 544 19.14 -13.47 3.20
C ALA A 544 19.30 -13.20 1.68
N GLY A 545 20.55 -13.07 1.23
CA GLY A 545 20.87 -12.84 -0.18
C GLY A 545 20.67 -11.41 -0.70
N ALA A 546 20.09 -10.49 0.09
CA ALA A 546 19.96 -9.09 -0.28
C ALA A 546 21.12 -8.25 0.27
N ASN A 547 21.58 -7.27 -0.49
CA ASN A 547 22.64 -6.34 -0.05
C ASN A 547 22.05 -5.01 0.50
N LEU A 548 22.90 -4.17 1.08
CA LEU A 548 22.49 -2.90 1.70
C LEU A 548 21.78 -1.94 0.71
N LEU A 549 22.12 -1.97 -0.57
CA LEU A 549 21.48 -1.10 -1.58
C LEU A 549 20.10 -1.60 -1.99
N GLN A 550 19.78 -2.85 -1.70
CA GLN A 550 18.48 -3.46 -1.95
C GLN A 550 17.56 -3.35 -0.74
N GLN A 551 18.05 -3.67 0.47
CA GLN A 551 17.23 -3.81 1.67
C GLN A 551 17.46 -2.73 2.74
N GLY A 552 18.51 -1.90 2.61
CA GLY A 552 18.95 -1.05 3.73
C GLY A 552 19.34 -1.89 4.94
N ALA A 553 18.82 -1.57 6.10
CA ALA A 553 19.07 -2.33 7.32
C ALA A 553 18.33 -3.68 7.39
N GLY A 554 17.38 -3.94 6.50
CA GLY A 554 16.59 -5.18 6.49
C GLY A 554 15.08 -4.96 6.54
N LEU A 555 14.34 -6.01 6.81
CA LEU A 555 12.88 -6.00 6.92
C LEU A 555 12.43 -5.41 8.25
N LEU A 556 11.40 -4.57 8.20
CA LEU A 556 10.75 -3.95 9.35
C LEU A 556 10.39 -4.98 10.44
N ASN A 557 10.72 -4.62 11.69
CA ASN A 557 10.44 -5.40 12.88
C ASN A 557 9.83 -4.51 13.98
N ILE A 558 8.53 -4.50 14.07
CA ILE A 558 7.79 -3.59 14.98
C ILE A 558 7.96 -4.01 16.45
N GLU A 559 7.94 -5.31 16.75
CA GLU A 559 8.13 -5.79 18.12
C GLU A 559 9.45 -5.31 18.69
N GLY A 560 10.56 -5.54 17.97
CA GLY A 560 11.87 -5.10 18.38
C GLY A 560 11.98 -3.58 18.51
N ALA A 561 11.37 -2.86 17.55
CA ALA A 561 11.40 -1.40 17.54
C ALA A 561 10.65 -0.79 18.74
N VAL A 562 9.47 -1.31 19.06
CA VAL A 562 8.69 -0.87 20.22
C VAL A 562 9.42 -1.19 21.52
N ARG A 563 9.98 -2.38 21.65
CA ARG A 563 10.75 -2.79 22.84
C ARG A 563 11.96 -1.89 23.09
N LEU A 564 12.68 -1.52 22.01
CA LEU A 564 13.78 -0.56 22.12
C LEU A 564 13.27 0.85 22.45
N ALA A 565 12.21 1.33 21.81
CA ALA A 565 11.61 2.63 22.09
C ALA A 565 11.18 2.79 23.55
N GLN A 566 10.60 1.73 24.16
CA GLN A 566 10.19 1.70 25.56
C GLN A 566 11.34 1.66 26.57
N ALA A 567 12.54 1.29 26.12
CA ALA A 567 13.74 1.33 26.95
C ALA A 567 14.36 2.74 27.04
N LEU A 568 14.00 3.64 26.12
CA LEU A 568 14.56 5.00 26.05
C LEU A 568 13.76 5.96 26.92
N ARG A 569 14.42 7.05 27.34
CA ARG A 569 13.79 8.17 28.06
C ARG A 569 12.75 8.87 27.18
N THR A 570 11.69 9.39 27.80
CA THR A 570 10.52 9.95 27.10
C THR A 570 10.56 11.47 26.90
N ASP A 571 11.65 12.12 27.28
CA ASP A 571 11.83 13.57 27.21
C ASP A 571 12.87 14.02 26.16
N VAL A 572 13.40 13.09 25.34
CA VAL A 572 14.50 13.37 24.41
C VAL A 572 14.17 14.53 23.46
N ALA A 573 12.99 14.51 22.84
CA ALA A 573 12.59 15.57 21.90
C ALA A 573 12.52 16.95 22.60
N ALA A 574 11.97 17.00 23.80
CA ALA A 574 11.91 18.24 24.60
C ALA A 574 13.30 18.73 25.02
N ALA A 575 14.16 17.81 25.46
CA ALA A 575 15.53 18.12 25.87
C ALA A 575 16.39 18.59 24.69
N VAL A 576 16.22 17.97 23.50
CA VAL A 576 16.87 18.42 22.26
C VAL A 576 16.38 19.80 21.86
N GLN A 577 15.07 20.05 21.90
CA GLN A 577 14.50 21.35 21.55
C GLN A 577 14.99 22.46 22.49
N ALA A 578 15.06 22.17 23.80
CA ALA A 578 15.55 23.09 24.81
C ALA A 578 17.08 23.22 24.84
N GLY A 579 17.83 22.38 24.12
CA GLY A 579 19.31 22.36 24.16
C GLY A 579 19.88 21.88 25.50
N THR A 580 19.11 21.12 26.29
CA THR A 580 19.49 20.69 27.65
C THR A 580 20.11 19.28 27.67
N ILE A 581 20.16 18.58 26.56
CA ILE A 581 20.80 17.26 26.45
C ILE A 581 22.17 17.39 25.78
N ALA A 582 23.23 16.96 26.47
CA ALA A 582 24.58 16.97 25.94
C ALA A 582 24.90 15.65 25.19
N PRO A 583 25.81 15.68 24.20
CA PRO A 583 26.36 14.45 23.61
C PRO A 583 26.93 13.53 24.70
N GLY A 584 26.63 12.20 24.59
CA GLY A 584 27.05 11.21 25.59
C GLY A 584 26.14 11.09 26.82
N ALA A 585 25.15 11.98 26.99
CA ALA A 585 24.18 11.86 28.08
C ALA A 585 23.41 10.54 27.98
N ALA A 586 23.00 9.98 29.14
CA ALA A 586 22.22 8.71 29.15
C ALA A 586 20.94 8.84 28.33
N LEU A 587 20.73 7.90 27.41
CA LEU A 587 19.55 7.83 26.54
C LEU A 587 18.54 6.79 27.02
N LEU A 588 18.98 5.79 27.78
CA LEU A 588 18.08 4.83 28.43
C LEU A 588 17.30 5.51 29.57
N ALA A 589 16.06 5.11 29.75
CA ALA A 589 15.27 5.50 30.90
C ALA A 589 15.88 4.93 32.21
N ALA A 590 15.65 5.60 33.33
CA ALA A 590 16.16 5.15 34.61
C ALA A 590 15.73 3.70 34.92
N GLY A 591 16.70 2.86 35.30
CA GLY A 591 16.47 1.45 35.61
C GLY A 591 16.19 0.54 34.40
N LYS A 592 16.27 1.06 33.17
CA LYS A 592 16.14 0.27 31.95
C LYS A 592 17.49 -0.15 31.39
N ALA A 593 17.52 -1.32 30.76
CA ALA A 593 18.67 -1.83 30.02
C ALA A 593 18.34 -1.97 28.53
N MET A 594 19.37 -2.05 27.71
CA MET A 594 19.21 -2.39 26.30
C MET A 594 18.51 -3.75 26.17
N PRO A 595 17.43 -3.85 25.36
CA PRO A 595 16.81 -5.14 25.12
C PRO A 595 17.73 -6.10 24.37
N GLU A 596 17.55 -7.40 24.57
CA GLU A 596 18.22 -8.42 23.77
C GLU A 596 17.92 -8.18 22.27
N PRO A 597 18.94 -8.16 21.39
CA PRO A 597 18.77 -7.78 20.00
C PRO A 597 18.22 -8.92 19.13
N VAL A 598 17.17 -9.57 19.59
CA VAL A 598 16.44 -10.63 18.88
C VAL A 598 14.94 -10.43 19.08
N THR A 599 14.15 -10.84 18.10
CA THR A 599 12.69 -10.90 18.18
C THR A 599 12.25 -12.35 18.03
N LEU A 600 11.26 -12.75 18.82
CA LEU A 600 10.65 -14.07 18.71
C LEU A 600 9.43 -13.96 17.79
N LEU A 601 9.53 -14.55 16.59
CA LEU A 601 8.43 -14.65 15.64
C LEU A 601 8.12 -16.13 15.40
N ASP A 602 6.88 -16.51 15.60
CA ASP A 602 6.40 -17.91 15.45
C ASP A 602 7.33 -18.94 16.10
N GLY A 603 7.84 -18.63 17.30
CA GLY A 603 8.74 -19.50 18.06
C GLY A 603 10.21 -19.47 17.61
N LYS A 604 10.56 -18.75 16.54
CA LYS A 604 11.93 -18.60 16.05
C LYS A 604 12.58 -17.31 16.55
N LYS A 605 13.81 -17.39 17.05
CA LYS A 605 14.62 -16.22 17.40
C LYS A 605 15.23 -15.62 16.14
N ILE A 606 14.82 -14.40 15.79
CA ILE A 606 15.31 -13.67 14.62
C ILE A 606 16.20 -12.52 15.09
N PRO A 607 17.48 -12.48 14.71
CA PRO A 607 18.40 -11.42 15.13
C PRO A 607 18.09 -10.09 14.44
N TRP A 608 18.36 -8.98 15.15
CA TRP A 608 18.29 -7.64 14.60
C TRP A 608 19.55 -7.32 13.79
N SER A 609 19.44 -6.40 12.85
CA SER A 609 20.56 -5.96 12.01
C SER A 609 21.65 -5.22 12.81
N ARG A 610 21.25 -4.48 13.84
CA ARG A 610 22.11 -3.70 14.74
C ARG A 610 22.93 -2.61 14.05
N ILE A 611 22.50 -2.17 12.87
CA ILE A 611 23.13 -1.09 12.11
C ILE A 611 22.20 0.13 12.01
N VAL A 612 22.79 1.31 11.93
CA VAL A 612 22.16 2.58 11.62
C VAL A 612 22.96 3.26 10.52
N VAL A 613 22.29 3.68 9.46
CA VAL A 613 22.94 4.41 8.35
C VAL A 613 22.81 5.90 8.62
N ALA A 614 23.89 6.50 9.14
CA ALA A 614 23.95 7.93 9.45
C ALA A 614 24.33 8.74 8.20
N GLY A 615 23.56 9.81 7.94
CA GLY A 615 23.78 10.70 6.80
C GLY A 615 23.76 10.02 5.43
N GLY A 616 23.26 8.79 5.36
CA GLY A 616 23.25 7.98 4.14
C GLY A 616 24.63 7.49 3.70
N SER A 617 25.69 7.71 4.48
CA SER A 617 27.06 7.36 4.07
C SER A 617 27.86 6.59 5.13
N HIS A 618 27.42 6.59 6.39
CA HIS A 618 28.12 5.96 7.48
C HIS A 618 27.28 4.88 8.13
N VAL A 619 27.77 3.64 8.08
CA VAL A 619 27.14 2.53 8.79
C VAL A 619 27.70 2.48 10.21
N LEU A 620 26.85 2.79 11.17
CA LEU A 620 27.15 2.77 12.60
C LEU A 620 26.58 1.51 13.23
N SER A 621 27.21 1.01 14.26
CA SER A 621 26.76 -0.17 15.01
C SER A 621 27.12 -0.05 16.50
N GLY A 622 26.58 -0.94 17.31
CA GLY A 622 26.86 -1.04 18.73
C GLY A 622 25.78 -0.44 19.63
N SER A 623 25.81 -0.85 20.89
CA SER A 623 24.81 -0.44 21.90
C SER A 623 24.93 1.04 22.29
N ALA A 624 26.10 1.64 22.13
CA ALA A 624 26.33 3.08 22.43
C ALA A 624 25.39 4.00 21.65
N LEU A 625 24.90 3.57 20.49
CA LEU A 625 23.87 4.29 19.72
C LEU A 625 22.60 4.58 20.52
N PHE A 626 22.25 3.71 21.48
CA PHE A 626 21.00 3.84 22.25
C PHE A 626 21.22 3.92 23.76
N THR A 627 22.45 3.73 24.25
CA THR A 627 22.76 3.96 25.67
C THR A 627 23.17 5.40 25.93
N GLN A 628 23.68 6.10 24.90
CA GLN A 628 24.15 7.47 24.99
C GLN A 628 23.51 8.33 23.89
N TYR A 629 23.15 9.57 24.23
CA TYR A 629 22.63 10.52 23.26
C TYR A 629 23.70 10.87 22.22
N GLN A 630 23.34 10.73 20.96
CA GLN A 630 24.15 11.11 19.81
C GLN A 630 23.57 12.36 19.15
N PRO A 631 24.37 13.37 18.77
CA PRO A 631 23.87 14.56 18.08
C PRO A 631 23.08 14.27 16.80
N ILE A 632 23.32 13.13 16.17
CA ILE A 632 22.56 12.67 14.99
C ILE A 632 21.05 12.51 15.27
N TYR A 633 20.60 12.53 16.53
CA TYR A 633 19.18 12.45 16.90
C TYR A 633 18.51 13.84 17.00
N ASP A 634 19.26 14.94 16.80
CA ASP A 634 18.68 16.27 16.66
C ASP A 634 18.12 16.45 15.24
N PRO A 635 16.80 16.62 15.05
CA PRO A 635 16.19 16.73 13.73
C PRO A 635 16.55 18.04 13.01
N ARG A 636 17.10 19.03 13.71
CA ARG A 636 17.56 20.32 13.15
C ARG A 636 18.93 20.20 12.50
N LEU A 637 19.69 19.17 12.86
CA LEU A 637 20.98 18.90 12.26
C LEU A 637 20.77 18.11 10.98
N THR A 638 21.22 18.69 9.87
CA THR A 638 21.31 17.93 8.63
C THR A 638 22.42 16.89 8.78
N TRP A 639 22.14 15.64 8.50
CA TRP A 639 23.11 14.56 8.51
C TRP A 639 24.10 14.78 7.35
N VAL A 640 25.15 15.57 7.58
CA VAL A 640 26.14 15.92 6.57
C VAL A 640 27.38 15.06 6.78
N ARG A 641 28.03 14.72 5.69
CA ARG A 641 29.31 13.99 5.65
C ARG A 641 30.36 14.54 6.62
N ASP A 642 30.31 15.84 6.93
CA ASP A 642 31.34 16.56 7.68
C ASP A 642 31.09 16.60 9.21
N ILE A 643 29.93 16.22 9.71
CA ILE A 643 29.69 16.16 11.17
C ILE A 643 30.41 14.97 11.83
N ALA A 644 30.65 13.90 11.10
CA ALA A 644 31.41 12.74 11.59
C ALA A 644 32.92 12.97 11.67
N THR A 645 33.45 14.03 11.07
CA THR A 645 34.89 14.32 11.02
C THR A 645 35.38 15.25 12.14
N ARG A 646 34.51 15.84 12.95
CA ARG A 646 34.93 16.53 14.15
C ARG A 646 35.13 15.56 15.33
N ARG A 647 36.11 14.70 15.18
CA ARG A 647 36.80 14.09 16.33
C ARG A 647 38.05 14.93 16.60
N THR A 648 37.99 15.72 17.56
CA THR A 648 39.13 16.07 18.41
C THR A 648 38.70 15.91 19.83
#